data_4528c736ebf941c254d10461ab1962a9
#
_entry.id   4528c736ebf941c254d10461ab1962a9
#
_cell.length_a   1.000
_cell.length_b   1.000
_cell.length_c   1.000
_cell.angle_alpha   90.00
_cell.angle_beta   90.00
_cell.angle_gamma   90.00
#
_symmetry.space_group_name_H-M   'P 1'
#
loop_
_entity.id
_entity.type
_entity.pdbx_description
1 polymer ?
#
loop_
_entity_poly.entity_id
_entity_poly.type
_entity_poly.pdbx_seq_one_letter_code
_entity_poly.pdbx_strand_id
1 'polypeptide(L)'
;MIQHDNGVFHLKTQNYSYLFRVSAHGTLEHLHFGLPLRTEDADAFLCRSGLGWGSCVVLDDDDPGSCLDDKALEWSGCARGDYRESPLELGGLPSDLRYVSYRILEGTAPMESGLPQARDGGETLEIILEQPGAQLKLYYTAFPTTLTRRAVLVNTGDGILPLTKCMSFSLDLPGSYTMVTFNGGWIAETHREDTPVGPAKVVNESLTGASSNRHNPGFLLARTGANEDSGVVYGFNLVYSGNHYASAQRSLQGLTRVMQGVNMSNFRRELAPGEAFETPEAVMAWSDGGFNGLSLAMHRFVNDHIIPAYWRGRPRPVLYNSWEGCMFDFNQHRLVDLADRAVDLGCELFVLDDGWFGQRNHDKAGLGDYNVNKKKLPQGMEGLADKIRAKGLQFGLWFEPESVNPDSDLYRAHPDWALTDSFPHVLGRHQLLLDLRKPEVRDYLVENVGSLLDKAKISYVKWDMNRHSIALGAAAHDFVLGLYDVLERIFAPRPQVLLESCSSGGNRFDLGMLCYSPQVWCSDDTDPIERLDIQGGLSYLYPQSTFGAHVSADPHAQTLRHTPLATRANVSYFGCLGYELDLKHLLPVEIRQVKAQTAFYKQYREVFQYGTFRRTETGWQVSHGGITLAGVFHRLVHAAPGYEQLRVQGLNREDLYSVTSLEQALRVGQFGGLLKHVVPVNVDPNGALLRIADRRFSLKNGVQTMTLSGSALESGIMLLPLFRGTGYREDQRTLGDFGSDIFIIENCNPGSF
;
A
#
# COMPACT_ATOMS: atom_id res chain seq x y z
N MET A 1 -15.30 -17.02 -15.19
CA MET A 1 -15.50 -17.84 -16.41
C MET A 1 -15.24 -16.97 -17.62
N ILE A 2 -14.37 -17.47 -18.52
CA ILE A 2 -14.05 -16.80 -19.79
C ILE A 2 -14.84 -17.48 -20.90
N GLN A 3 -15.56 -16.71 -21.70
CA GLN A 3 -16.34 -17.17 -22.84
C GLN A 3 -15.85 -16.50 -24.11
N HIS A 4 -15.93 -17.20 -25.22
CA HIS A 4 -15.70 -16.68 -26.56
C HIS A 4 -16.83 -17.10 -27.47
N ASP A 5 -17.51 -16.15 -28.08
CA ASP A 5 -18.59 -16.39 -29.03
C ASP A 5 -18.55 -15.33 -30.15
N ASN A 6 -18.59 -15.77 -31.41
CA ASN A 6 -18.63 -14.90 -32.60
C ASN A 6 -17.61 -13.73 -32.59
N GLY A 7 -16.37 -14.02 -32.16
CA GLY A 7 -15.30 -13.01 -32.06
C GLY A 7 -15.36 -12.09 -30.84
N VAL A 8 -16.34 -12.28 -29.96
CA VAL A 8 -16.46 -11.55 -28.68
C VAL A 8 -15.85 -12.38 -27.57
N PHE A 9 -14.96 -11.78 -26.79
CA PHE A 9 -14.41 -12.32 -25.55
C PHE A 9 -15.14 -11.69 -24.36
N HIS A 10 -15.58 -12.54 -23.44
CA HIS A 10 -16.28 -12.12 -22.23
C HIS A 10 -15.65 -12.78 -21.00
N LEU A 11 -14.96 -11.98 -20.19
CA LEU A 11 -14.49 -12.37 -18.86
C LEU A 11 -15.55 -11.93 -17.85
N LYS A 12 -16.23 -12.92 -17.26
CA LYS A 12 -17.39 -12.71 -16.39
C LYS A 12 -17.16 -13.25 -15.00
N THR A 13 -17.44 -12.40 -14.00
CA THR A 13 -17.54 -12.78 -12.59
C THR A 13 -18.93 -12.41 -12.05
N GLN A 14 -19.14 -12.58 -10.75
CA GLN A 14 -20.35 -12.07 -10.09
C GLN A 14 -20.32 -10.55 -9.91
N ASN A 15 -19.12 -9.95 -9.93
CA ASN A 15 -18.91 -8.54 -9.58
C ASN A 15 -18.71 -7.64 -10.80
N TYR A 16 -18.22 -8.20 -11.93
CA TYR A 16 -17.98 -7.42 -13.15
C TYR A 16 -18.07 -8.26 -14.41
N SER A 17 -18.26 -7.57 -15.54
CA SER A 17 -18.03 -8.07 -16.90
C SER A 17 -16.96 -7.25 -17.60
N TYR A 18 -16.07 -7.92 -18.31
CA TYR A 18 -15.09 -7.33 -19.21
C TYR A 18 -15.23 -7.93 -20.60
N LEU A 19 -15.62 -7.08 -21.57
CA LEU A 19 -15.94 -7.52 -22.94
C LEU A 19 -15.08 -6.76 -23.95
N PHE A 20 -14.57 -7.48 -24.93
CA PHE A 20 -13.94 -6.94 -26.12
C PHE A 20 -14.15 -7.89 -27.30
N ARG A 21 -13.91 -7.41 -28.51
CA ARG A 21 -14.05 -8.21 -29.71
C ARG A 21 -12.87 -8.07 -30.66
N VAL A 22 -12.77 -9.04 -31.59
CA VAL A 22 -11.90 -8.95 -32.77
C VAL A 22 -12.70 -8.31 -33.91
N SER A 23 -12.18 -7.20 -34.47
CA SER A 23 -12.80 -6.58 -35.64
C SER A 23 -12.50 -7.35 -36.92
N ALA A 24 -13.20 -7.02 -38.02
CA ALA A 24 -12.94 -7.59 -39.33
C ALA A 24 -11.50 -7.34 -39.82
N HIS A 25 -10.84 -6.33 -39.33
CA HIS A 25 -9.47 -5.93 -39.66
C HIS A 25 -8.41 -6.49 -38.68
N GLY A 26 -8.80 -7.38 -37.74
CA GLY A 26 -7.90 -8.03 -36.79
C GLY A 26 -7.41 -7.13 -35.67
N THR A 27 -8.15 -6.04 -35.36
CA THR A 27 -7.90 -5.19 -34.18
C THR A 27 -8.77 -5.62 -33.02
N LEU A 28 -8.31 -5.35 -31.79
CA LEU A 28 -9.09 -5.63 -30.57
C LEU A 28 -9.85 -4.37 -30.16
N GLU A 29 -11.18 -4.42 -30.27
CA GLU A 29 -12.07 -3.31 -29.86
C GLU A 29 -12.63 -3.56 -28.47
N HIS A 30 -12.40 -2.63 -27.54
CA HIS A 30 -12.98 -2.67 -26.20
C HIS A 30 -14.48 -2.37 -26.27
N LEU A 31 -15.28 -3.13 -25.52
CA LEU A 31 -16.72 -2.95 -25.48
C LEU A 31 -17.20 -2.49 -24.09
N HIS A 32 -16.79 -3.19 -23.03
CA HIS A 32 -17.30 -2.90 -21.69
C HIS A 32 -16.37 -3.37 -20.59
N PHE A 33 -16.19 -2.56 -19.56
CA PHE A 33 -15.68 -2.95 -18.25
C PHE A 33 -16.56 -2.31 -17.19
N GLY A 34 -17.30 -3.14 -16.43
CA GLY A 34 -18.27 -2.61 -15.48
C GLY A 34 -19.26 -3.66 -14.96
N LEU A 35 -20.52 -3.28 -14.80
CA LEU A 35 -21.61 -4.15 -14.33
C LEU A 35 -21.61 -5.49 -15.06
N PRO A 36 -21.95 -6.58 -14.36
CA PRO A 36 -22.15 -7.88 -14.99
C PRO A 36 -23.24 -7.83 -16.09
N LEU A 37 -22.85 -8.25 -17.30
CA LEU A 37 -23.70 -8.24 -18.50
C LEU A 37 -23.92 -9.66 -19.01
N ARG A 38 -24.78 -9.79 -20.03
CA ARG A 38 -24.91 -10.96 -20.87
C ARG A 38 -24.01 -10.79 -22.09
N THR A 39 -23.47 -11.88 -22.64
CA THR A 39 -22.60 -11.81 -23.84
C THR A 39 -23.35 -11.26 -25.04
N GLU A 40 -24.65 -11.52 -25.14
CA GLU A 40 -25.52 -11.08 -26.23
C GLU A 40 -25.72 -9.55 -26.25
N ASP A 41 -25.44 -8.86 -25.14
CA ASP A 41 -25.54 -7.40 -25.06
C ASP A 41 -24.30 -6.68 -25.67
N ALA A 42 -23.25 -7.42 -26.06
CA ALA A 42 -21.96 -6.89 -26.49
C ALA A 42 -22.04 -5.84 -27.62
N ASP A 43 -22.90 -6.09 -28.64
CA ASP A 43 -23.04 -5.20 -29.78
C ASP A 43 -23.62 -3.81 -29.43
N ALA A 44 -24.31 -3.68 -28.30
CA ALA A 44 -24.82 -2.40 -27.81
C ALA A 44 -23.72 -1.42 -27.37
N PHE A 45 -22.52 -1.94 -27.06
CA PHE A 45 -21.37 -1.15 -26.57
C PHE A 45 -20.37 -0.81 -27.67
N LEU A 46 -20.61 -1.25 -28.90
CA LEU A 46 -19.70 -1.01 -30.01
C LEU A 46 -19.68 0.48 -30.40
N CYS A 47 -18.49 1.08 -30.44
CA CYS A 47 -18.28 2.40 -31.01
C CYS A 47 -18.39 2.34 -32.53
N ARG A 48 -19.51 2.84 -33.10
CA ARG A 48 -19.79 2.83 -34.52
C ARG A 48 -19.54 4.20 -35.12
N SER A 49 -18.73 4.27 -36.19
CA SER A 49 -18.55 5.44 -37.01
C SER A 49 -19.16 5.18 -38.38
N GLY A 50 -19.94 6.12 -38.90
CA GLY A 50 -20.59 5.97 -40.23
C GLY A 50 -19.79 6.54 -41.38
N LEU A 51 -18.88 7.46 -41.11
CA LEU A 51 -18.05 8.15 -42.12
C LEU A 51 -16.67 8.40 -41.54
N GLY A 52 -15.65 8.33 -42.39
CA GLY A 52 -14.32 8.83 -42.06
C GLY A 52 -14.34 10.36 -41.97
N TRP A 53 -13.43 10.94 -41.19
CA TRP A 53 -13.27 12.37 -41.10
C TRP A 53 -12.31 12.90 -42.19
N GLY A 54 -12.31 14.20 -42.41
CA GLY A 54 -11.49 14.81 -43.45
C GLY A 54 -9.98 14.62 -43.31
N SER A 55 -9.47 14.18 -42.14
CA SER A 55 -8.03 13.97 -41.89
C SER A 55 -7.73 12.60 -41.24
N CYS A 56 -8.66 11.65 -41.31
CA CYS A 56 -8.47 10.32 -40.75
C CYS A 56 -7.78 9.37 -41.73
N VAL A 57 -7.26 8.25 -41.19
CA VAL A 57 -6.82 7.10 -41.94
C VAL A 57 -7.81 5.96 -41.70
N VAL A 58 -8.35 5.39 -42.74
CA VAL A 58 -9.19 4.19 -42.70
C VAL A 58 -8.37 2.96 -43.05
N LEU A 59 -8.74 1.81 -42.48
CA LEU A 59 -8.06 0.54 -42.75
C LEU A 59 -8.47 -0.11 -44.08
N ASP A 60 -9.66 0.27 -44.57
CA ASP A 60 -10.27 -0.24 -45.78
C ASP A 60 -11.11 0.88 -46.41
N ASP A 61 -10.87 1.16 -47.70
CA ASP A 61 -11.60 2.18 -48.45
C ASP A 61 -13.09 1.86 -48.61
N ASP A 62 -13.45 0.57 -48.61
CA ASP A 62 -14.83 0.09 -48.64
C ASP A 62 -15.53 0.12 -47.26
N ASP A 63 -14.77 0.30 -46.19
CA ASP A 63 -15.28 0.49 -44.80
C ASP A 63 -14.80 1.81 -44.23
N PRO A 64 -15.47 2.92 -44.51
CA PRO A 64 -15.11 4.24 -43.94
C PRO A 64 -15.25 4.31 -42.41
N GLY A 65 -15.93 3.34 -41.79
CA GLY A 65 -15.99 3.16 -40.34
C GLY A 65 -14.77 2.49 -39.72
N SER A 66 -13.76 2.11 -40.49
CA SER A 66 -12.56 1.39 -40.02
C SER A 66 -11.45 2.30 -39.49
N CYS A 67 -11.74 3.57 -39.17
CA CYS A 67 -10.81 4.51 -38.54
C CYS A 67 -10.55 4.14 -37.08
N LEU A 68 -9.31 3.78 -36.74
CA LEU A 68 -8.95 3.38 -35.36
C LEU A 68 -9.00 4.52 -34.34
N ASP A 69 -8.79 5.77 -34.79
CA ASP A 69 -8.83 6.94 -33.93
C ASP A 69 -10.24 7.20 -33.34
N ASP A 70 -11.27 6.57 -33.94
CA ASP A 70 -12.68 6.61 -33.52
C ASP A 70 -13.10 5.44 -32.62
N LYS A 71 -12.26 4.43 -32.44
CA LYS A 71 -12.63 3.20 -31.73
C LYS A 71 -12.14 3.20 -30.30
N ALA A 72 -12.88 2.52 -29.44
CA ALA A 72 -12.37 2.09 -28.15
C ALA A 72 -11.53 0.82 -28.37
N LEU A 73 -10.26 0.84 -27.97
CA LEU A 73 -9.31 -0.23 -28.26
C LEU A 73 -8.76 -0.86 -26.99
N GLU A 74 -8.45 -2.17 -27.08
CA GLU A 74 -7.70 -2.93 -26.07
C GLU A 74 -6.20 -2.76 -26.22
N TRP A 75 -5.75 -2.68 -27.47
CA TRP A 75 -4.37 -2.49 -27.84
C TRP A 75 -4.30 -1.81 -29.19
N SER A 76 -3.35 -0.90 -29.34
CA SER A 76 -3.23 -0.09 -30.53
C SER A 76 -1.79 -0.03 -31.02
N GLY A 77 -1.61 -0.02 -32.33
CA GLY A 77 -0.31 0.18 -32.98
C GLY A 77 -0.22 1.52 -33.69
N CYS A 78 0.92 2.19 -33.61
CA CYS A 78 1.14 3.53 -34.19
C CYS A 78 1.16 3.57 -35.74
N ALA A 79 1.13 2.43 -36.42
CA ALA A 79 1.22 2.35 -37.88
C ALA A 79 -0.13 2.39 -38.61
N ARG A 80 -1.26 2.40 -37.91
CA ARG A 80 -2.60 2.18 -38.48
C ARG A 80 -3.56 3.36 -38.30
N GLY A 81 -3.04 4.56 -38.05
CA GLY A 81 -3.87 5.78 -37.95
C GLY A 81 -4.57 5.99 -36.60
N ASP A 82 -4.17 5.29 -35.54
CA ASP A 82 -4.46 5.69 -34.16
C ASP A 82 -3.36 6.65 -33.70
N TYR A 83 -3.68 7.92 -33.51
CA TYR A 83 -2.73 8.97 -33.13
C TYR A 83 -2.68 9.23 -31.62
N ARG A 84 -3.46 8.49 -30.84
CA ARG A 84 -3.38 8.50 -29.37
C ARG A 84 -2.11 7.81 -28.92
N GLU A 85 -1.75 7.94 -27.66
CA GLU A 85 -0.55 7.32 -27.11
C GLU A 85 -0.55 5.79 -27.36
N SER A 86 0.55 5.29 -27.93
CA SER A 86 0.74 3.86 -28.19
C SER A 86 1.26 3.13 -26.94
N PRO A 87 0.75 1.92 -26.62
CA PRO A 87 1.29 1.08 -25.57
C PRO A 87 2.59 0.35 -25.96
N LEU A 88 2.98 0.35 -27.24
CA LEU A 88 4.16 -0.33 -27.75
C LEU A 88 4.94 0.57 -28.71
N GLU A 89 6.28 0.63 -28.51
CA GLU A 89 7.20 1.33 -29.40
C GLU A 89 8.43 0.46 -29.66
N LEU A 90 8.74 0.23 -30.94
CA LEU A 90 9.78 -0.66 -31.41
C LEU A 90 10.98 0.12 -31.99
N GLY A 91 11.51 1.10 -31.23
CA GLY A 91 12.68 1.87 -31.63
C GLY A 91 12.48 2.70 -32.91
N GLY A 92 11.27 3.20 -33.15
CA GLY A 92 10.89 3.94 -34.34
C GLY A 92 10.39 3.09 -35.51
N LEU A 93 10.34 1.77 -35.35
CA LEU A 93 9.69 0.87 -36.32
C LEU A 93 8.16 0.95 -36.15
N PRO A 94 7.39 0.80 -37.24
CA PRO A 94 5.94 0.75 -37.15
C PRO A 94 5.45 -0.48 -36.39
N SER A 95 4.34 -0.34 -35.66
CA SER A 95 3.67 -1.41 -34.95
C SER A 95 2.27 -1.64 -35.52
N ASP A 96 2.09 -2.74 -36.25
CA ASP A 96 0.83 -3.17 -36.88
C ASP A 96 0.46 -4.60 -36.47
N LEU A 97 0.41 -4.83 -35.17
CA LEU A 97 0.07 -6.15 -34.61
C LEU A 97 -1.41 -6.47 -34.83
N ARG A 98 -1.69 -7.64 -35.43
CA ARG A 98 -3.05 -8.13 -35.72
C ARG A 98 -3.34 -9.40 -34.95
N TYR A 99 -4.59 -9.61 -34.60
CA TYR A 99 -5.08 -10.82 -33.97
C TYR A 99 -4.83 -12.05 -34.84
N VAL A 100 -4.31 -13.10 -34.19
CA VAL A 100 -4.06 -14.41 -34.84
C VAL A 100 -4.88 -15.51 -34.17
N SER A 101 -4.79 -15.62 -32.84
CA SER A 101 -5.42 -16.72 -32.10
C SER A 101 -5.56 -16.39 -30.60
N TYR A 102 -6.23 -17.30 -29.90
CA TYR A 102 -6.35 -17.22 -28.43
C TYR A 102 -6.24 -18.60 -27.80
N ARG A 103 -5.98 -18.61 -26.50
CA ARG A 103 -6.11 -19.79 -25.62
C ARG A 103 -6.75 -19.38 -24.30
N ILE A 104 -7.53 -20.27 -23.71
CA ILE A 104 -8.01 -20.15 -22.34
C ILE A 104 -7.26 -21.17 -21.50
N LEU A 105 -6.59 -20.68 -20.44
CA LEU A 105 -5.77 -21.47 -19.53
C LEU A 105 -6.47 -21.56 -18.19
N GLU A 106 -6.38 -22.70 -17.53
CA GLU A 106 -6.87 -22.88 -16.17
C GLU A 106 -5.91 -22.19 -15.19
N GLY A 107 -6.45 -21.42 -14.23
CA GLY A 107 -5.67 -20.72 -13.24
C GLY A 107 -4.92 -19.50 -13.77
N THR A 108 -3.96 -19.02 -12.99
CA THR A 108 -3.05 -17.92 -13.34
C THR A 108 -1.91 -18.43 -14.22
N ALA A 109 -1.74 -17.87 -15.40
CA ALA A 109 -0.61 -18.19 -16.27
C ALA A 109 0.72 -17.77 -15.62
N PRO A 110 1.73 -18.64 -15.52
CA PRO A 110 2.99 -18.32 -14.83
C PRO A 110 3.75 -17.20 -15.56
N MET A 111 4.54 -16.43 -14.80
CA MET A 111 5.52 -15.49 -15.32
C MET A 111 6.88 -16.20 -15.48
N GLU A 112 7.57 -15.90 -16.59
CA GLU A 112 8.88 -16.51 -16.91
C GLU A 112 10.05 -15.57 -16.58
N SER A 113 9.78 -14.29 -16.44
CA SER A 113 10.81 -13.23 -16.24
C SER A 113 11.35 -13.11 -14.81
N GLY A 114 10.76 -13.80 -13.82
CA GLY A 114 11.06 -13.64 -12.40
C GLY A 114 10.34 -12.46 -11.73
N LEU A 115 9.42 -11.79 -12.43
CA LEU A 115 8.50 -10.82 -11.84
C LEU A 115 7.49 -11.52 -10.92
N PRO A 116 7.09 -10.88 -9.80
CA PRO A 116 6.00 -11.38 -8.97
C PRO A 116 4.65 -11.21 -9.67
N GLN A 117 3.68 -12.04 -9.29
CA GLN A 117 2.32 -12.01 -9.84
C GLN A 117 1.26 -12.32 -8.78
N ALA A 118 0.03 -11.98 -9.09
CA ALA A 118 -1.13 -12.45 -8.33
C ALA A 118 -1.27 -13.97 -8.45
N ARG A 119 -1.81 -14.62 -7.42
CA ARG A 119 -1.92 -16.08 -7.29
C ARG A 119 -3.38 -16.50 -7.21
N ASP A 120 -3.64 -17.78 -7.55
CA ASP A 120 -4.95 -18.40 -7.40
C ASP A 120 -6.06 -17.70 -8.21
N GLY A 121 -5.75 -17.27 -9.44
CA GLY A 121 -6.73 -16.79 -10.43
C GLY A 121 -7.61 -17.92 -10.95
N GLY A 122 -8.82 -17.58 -11.42
CA GLY A 122 -9.76 -18.57 -11.93
C GLY A 122 -9.38 -19.13 -13.30
N GLU A 123 -9.24 -18.25 -14.26
CA GLU A 123 -8.89 -18.59 -15.67
C GLU A 123 -8.10 -17.44 -16.26
N THR A 124 -7.20 -17.74 -17.18
CA THR A 124 -6.42 -16.77 -17.95
C THR A 124 -6.73 -16.88 -19.44
N LEU A 125 -7.09 -15.77 -20.09
CA LEU A 125 -7.17 -15.63 -21.53
C LEU A 125 -5.82 -15.13 -22.05
N GLU A 126 -5.25 -15.88 -22.99
CA GLU A 126 -4.11 -15.46 -23.79
C GLU A 126 -4.60 -15.08 -25.19
N ILE A 127 -4.26 -13.87 -25.64
CA ILE A 127 -4.50 -13.39 -27.01
C ILE A 127 -3.15 -13.24 -27.71
N ILE A 128 -3.04 -13.75 -28.91
CA ILE A 128 -1.83 -13.64 -29.73
C ILE A 128 -2.08 -12.64 -30.86
N LEU A 129 -1.23 -11.63 -30.92
CA LEU A 129 -1.15 -10.64 -32.00
C LEU A 129 0.20 -10.80 -32.70
N GLU A 130 0.23 -10.66 -34.03
CA GLU A 130 1.47 -10.79 -34.80
C GLU A 130 1.63 -9.70 -35.87
N GLN A 131 2.89 -9.37 -36.12
CA GLN A 131 3.36 -8.67 -37.30
C GLN A 131 4.68 -9.31 -37.77
N PRO A 132 5.19 -9.03 -39.00
CA PRO A 132 6.50 -9.54 -39.41
C PRO A 132 7.60 -9.18 -38.37
N GLY A 133 8.27 -10.20 -37.85
CA GLY A 133 9.37 -10.08 -36.91
C GLY A 133 8.97 -9.86 -35.43
N ALA A 134 7.68 -9.77 -35.09
CA ALA A 134 7.25 -9.62 -33.70
C ALA A 134 5.93 -10.32 -33.40
N GLN A 135 5.86 -11.00 -32.25
CA GLN A 135 4.64 -11.54 -31.67
C GLN A 135 4.39 -10.90 -30.32
N LEU A 136 3.15 -10.50 -30.06
CA LEU A 136 2.70 -9.99 -28.77
C LEU A 136 1.64 -10.92 -28.18
N LYS A 137 1.87 -11.37 -26.94
CA LYS A 137 0.89 -12.14 -26.18
C LYS A 137 0.30 -11.23 -25.11
N LEU A 138 -1.02 -11.09 -25.09
CA LEU A 138 -1.75 -10.35 -24.06
C LEU A 138 -2.44 -11.34 -23.14
N TYR A 139 -2.18 -11.24 -21.85
CA TYR A 139 -2.78 -12.09 -20.83
C TYR A 139 -3.82 -11.32 -20.01
N TYR A 140 -4.97 -11.94 -19.79
CA TYR A 140 -6.08 -11.42 -18.99
C TYR A 140 -6.46 -12.50 -17.98
N THR A 141 -6.17 -12.30 -16.70
CA THR A 141 -6.54 -13.26 -15.65
C THR A 141 -7.71 -12.74 -14.84
N ALA A 142 -8.80 -13.50 -14.78
CA ALA A 142 -10.00 -13.14 -14.04
C ALA A 142 -9.90 -13.57 -12.58
N PHE A 143 -10.12 -12.61 -11.66
CA PHE A 143 -10.27 -12.82 -10.23
C PHE A 143 -11.69 -12.42 -9.79
N PRO A 144 -12.16 -12.83 -8.61
CA PRO A 144 -13.55 -12.54 -8.20
C PRO A 144 -13.92 -11.05 -8.23
N THR A 145 -13.00 -10.14 -7.86
CA THR A 145 -13.25 -8.70 -7.76
C THR A 145 -12.40 -7.84 -8.68
N THR A 146 -11.39 -8.43 -9.35
CA THR A 146 -10.41 -7.72 -10.16
C THR A 146 -10.08 -8.49 -11.42
N LEU A 147 -9.49 -7.81 -12.38
CA LEU A 147 -8.88 -8.36 -13.58
C LEU A 147 -7.40 -7.99 -13.57
N THR A 148 -6.51 -8.93 -13.90
CA THR A 148 -5.11 -8.56 -14.15
C THR A 148 -4.76 -8.66 -15.64
N ARG A 149 -3.82 -7.81 -16.07
CA ARG A 149 -3.34 -7.74 -17.45
C ARG A 149 -1.82 -7.64 -17.50
N ARG A 150 -1.22 -8.33 -18.45
CA ARG A 150 0.19 -8.21 -18.80
C ARG A 150 0.42 -8.49 -20.28
N ALA A 151 1.57 -8.09 -20.79
CA ALA A 151 2.00 -8.30 -22.16
C ALA A 151 3.36 -8.99 -22.22
N VAL A 152 3.55 -9.87 -23.22
CA VAL A 152 4.84 -10.49 -23.53
C VAL A 152 5.14 -10.24 -25.02
N LEU A 153 6.17 -9.46 -25.28
CA LEU A 153 6.67 -9.22 -26.63
C LEU A 153 7.79 -10.20 -26.93
N VAL A 154 7.67 -10.92 -28.04
CA VAL A 154 8.66 -11.89 -28.51
C VAL A 154 9.23 -11.43 -29.85
N ASN A 155 10.56 -11.41 -29.99
CA ASN A 155 11.21 -11.23 -31.27
C ASN A 155 11.13 -12.52 -32.08
N THR A 156 10.33 -12.55 -33.15
CA THR A 156 10.17 -13.70 -34.06
C THR A 156 10.94 -13.52 -35.39
N GLY A 157 11.68 -12.44 -35.53
CA GLY A 157 12.51 -12.15 -36.69
C GLY A 157 13.92 -12.71 -36.56
N ASP A 158 14.71 -12.55 -37.64
CA ASP A 158 16.11 -13.00 -37.70
C ASP A 158 17.13 -11.95 -37.21
N GLY A 159 16.67 -10.72 -36.94
CA GLY A 159 17.50 -9.59 -36.48
C GLY A 159 17.13 -9.09 -35.08
N ILE A 160 17.88 -8.13 -34.59
CA ILE A 160 17.59 -7.45 -33.32
C ILE A 160 16.29 -6.66 -33.42
N LEU A 161 15.39 -6.86 -32.47
CA LEU A 161 14.16 -6.06 -32.31
C LEU A 161 14.39 -5.01 -31.21
N PRO A 162 14.48 -3.72 -31.57
CA PRO A 162 14.65 -2.66 -30.57
C PRO A 162 13.31 -2.38 -29.85
N LEU A 163 13.33 -2.43 -28.54
CA LEU A 163 12.18 -2.12 -27.70
C LEU A 163 12.44 -0.85 -26.89
N THR A 164 11.56 0.15 -27.05
CA THR A 164 11.62 1.42 -26.31
C THR A 164 10.41 1.65 -25.42
N LYS A 165 9.30 0.93 -25.67
CA LYS A 165 8.09 0.98 -24.82
C LYS A 165 7.28 -0.31 -24.95
N CYS A 166 6.83 -0.85 -23.82
CA CYS A 166 5.83 -1.91 -23.75
C CYS A 166 5.06 -1.78 -22.42
N MET A 167 3.80 -1.37 -22.52
CA MET A 167 2.93 -1.23 -21.36
C MET A 167 2.28 -2.55 -20.98
N SER A 168 1.91 -2.70 -19.71
CA SER A 168 1.19 -3.89 -19.22
C SER A 168 -0.21 -3.97 -19.80
N PHE A 169 -0.86 -2.81 -19.99
CA PHE A 169 -2.14 -2.68 -20.67
C PHE A 169 -2.33 -1.31 -21.31
N SER A 170 -3.25 -1.25 -22.24
CA SER A 170 -3.94 -0.06 -22.74
C SER A 170 -5.44 -0.33 -22.73
N LEU A 171 -6.26 0.70 -22.48
CA LEU A 171 -7.70 0.55 -22.42
C LEU A 171 -8.38 1.91 -22.72
N ASP A 172 -9.37 1.91 -23.61
CA ASP A 172 -10.17 3.08 -23.93
C ASP A 172 -11.54 2.97 -23.25
N LEU A 173 -11.80 3.83 -22.26
CA LEU A 173 -13.06 3.89 -21.53
C LEU A 173 -13.95 5.03 -22.03
N PRO A 174 -15.25 4.81 -22.27
CA PRO A 174 -16.14 5.90 -22.66
C PRO A 174 -16.43 6.84 -21.50
N GLY A 175 -16.35 8.15 -21.73
CA GLY A 175 -16.71 9.19 -20.78
C GLY A 175 -15.57 10.02 -20.24
N SER A 176 -15.93 10.90 -19.29
CA SER A 176 -15.02 11.82 -18.62
C SER A 176 -14.73 11.36 -17.20
N TYR A 177 -13.50 11.52 -16.77
CA TYR A 177 -13.02 11.07 -15.48
C TYR A 177 -12.15 12.11 -14.79
N THR A 178 -12.05 11.99 -13.49
CA THR A 178 -11.00 12.58 -12.67
C THR A 178 -9.99 11.47 -12.34
N MET A 179 -8.71 11.69 -12.62
CA MET A 179 -7.64 10.82 -12.18
C MET A 179 -7.28 11.19 -10.74
N VAL A 180 -7.41 10.22 -9.86
CA VAL A 180 -7.04 10.34 -8.45
C VAL A 180 -5.71 9.66 -8.25
N THR A 181 -4.71 10.40 -7.80
CA THR A 181 -3.35 9.94 -7.53
C THR A 181 -3.00 10.11 -6.05
N PHE A 182 -1.98 9.39 -5.60
CA PHE A 182 -1.52 9.39 -4.21
C PHE A 182 -0.05 9.81 -4.20
N ASN A 183 0.15 11.08 -3.93
CA ASN A 183 1.43 11.78 -4.10
C ASN A 183 2.04 12.17 -2.76
N GLY A 184 3.29 12.65 -2.76
CA GLY A 184 3.91 13.16 -1.55
C GLY A 184 5.44 13.12 -1.58
N GLY A 185 6.01 12.60 -0.52
CA GLY A 185 7.45 12.49 -0.33
C GLY A 185 7.77 11.80 0.99
N TRP A 186 9.04 11.78 1.40
CA TRP A 186 9.44 11.27 2.70
C TRP A 186 8.68 11.99 3.82
N ILE A 187 8.10 11.23 4.76
CA ILE A 187 7.27 11.67 5.89
C ILE A 187 5.95 12.40 5.51
N ALA A 188 5.55 12.34 4.25
CA ALA A 188 4.31 12.91 3.74
C ALA A 188 3.80 12.08 2.55
N GLU A 189 3.75 10.75 2.72
CA GLU A 189 3.39 9.80 1.67
C GLU A 189 1.90 9.80 1.36
N THR A 190 1.54 9.47 0.15
CA THR A 190 0.20 9.07 -0.31
C THR A 190 -0.94 10.06 -0.05
N HIS A 191 -0.66 11.37 -0.13
CA HIS A 191 -1.70 12.39 -0.14
C HIS A 191 -2.50 12.32 -1.43
N ARG A 192 -3.83 12.30 -1.32
CA ARG A 192 -4.75 12.24 -2.45
C ARG A 192 -4.74 13.56 -3.24
N GLU A 193 -4.60 13.46 -4.55
CA GLU A 193 -4.78 14.55 -5.53
C GLU A 193 -5.77 14.14 -6.61
N ASP A 194 -6.67 15.06 -6.96
CA ASP A 194 -7.74 14.86 -7.94
C ASP A 194 -7.50 15.75 -9.15
N THR A 195 -7.17 15.17 -10.32
CA THR A 195 -6.88 15.87 -11.56
C THR A 195 -7.90 15.51 -12.64
N PRO A 196 -8.70 16.47 -13.16
CA PRO A 196 -9.61 16.22 -14.27
C PRO A 196 -8.87 15.77 -15.54
N VAL A 197 -9.33 14.67 -16.17
CA VAL A 197 -8.77 14.16 -17.42
C VAL A 197 -9.40 14.88 -18.60
N GLY A 198 -8.57 15.60 -19.36
CA GLY A 198 -8.94 16.34 -20.54
C GLY A 198 -8.15 15.92 -21.78
N PRO A 199 -8.09 16.80 -22.81
CA PRO A 199 -7.26 16.56 -24.00
C PRO A 199 -5.76 16.54 -23.70
N ALA A 200 -5.32 17.24 -22.63
CA ALA A 200 -3.96 17.14 -22.14
C ALA A 200 -3.80 15.83 -21.35
N LYS A 201 -2.65 15.18 -21.52
CA LYS A 201 -2.32 13.95 -20.83
C LYS A 201 -2.04 14.20 -19.36
N VAL A 202 -2.68 13.45 -18.47
CA VAL A 202 -2.34 13.36 -17.05
C VAL A 202 -1.43 12.14 -16.86
N VAL A 203 -0.30 12.33 -16.17
CA VAL A 203 0.73 11.31 -16.00
C VAL A 203 0.99 11.09 -14.50
N ASN A 204 1.13 9.83 -14.10
CA ASN A 204 1.60 9.39 -12.80
C ASN A 204 2.80 8.46 -12.99
N GLU A 205 4.01 8.89 -12.57
CA GLU A 205 5.24 8.16 -12.89
C GLU A 205 6.29 8.23 -11.79
N SER A 206 7.17 7.25 -11.75
CA SER A 206 8.41 7.25 -10.96
C SER A 206 9.64 7.06 -11.82
N LEU A 207 10.71 7.80 -11.46
CA LEU A 207 12.06 7.72 -12.02
C LEU A 207 13.12 7.52 -10.93
N THR A 208 12.72 7.14 -9.72
CA THR A 208 13.61 7.06 -8.55
C THR A 208 14.29 5.69 -8.37
N GLY A 209 14.04 4.76 -9.30
CA GLY A 209 14.50 3.36 -9.20
C GLY A 209 13.61 2.50 -8.31
N ALA A 210 12.59 3.09 -7.68
CA ALA A 210 11.59 2.44 -6.85
C ALA A 210 10.18 2.88 -7.28
N SER A 211 9.14 2.24 -6.72
CA SER A 211 7.75 2.61 -6.98
C SER A 211 7.41 4.03 -6.50
N SER A 212 8.10 4.51 -5.47
CA SER A 212 8.17 5.91 -5.02
C SER A 212 7.10 6.35 -4.02
N ASN A 213 7.55 7.13 -3.04
CA ASN A 213 6.69 7.89 -2.13
C ASN A 213 6.21 9.23 -2.74
N ARG A 214 6.76 9.62 -3.91
CA ARG A 214 6.30 10.82 -4.63
C ARG A 214 5.04 10.57 -5.42
N HIS A 215 4.95 9.41 -6.03
CA HIS A 215 3.84 8.98 -6.87
C HIS A 215 3.62 7.47 -6.68
N ASN A 216 2.61 7.09 -5.90
CA ASN A 216 2.28 5.67 -5.74
C ASN A 216 1.85 5.08 -7.09
N PRO A 217 2.25 3.84 -7.46
CA PRO A 217 1.86 3.24 -8.75
C PRO A 217 0.35 3.03 -8.89
N GLY A 218 -0.38 2.92 -7.78
CA GLY A 218 -1.83 2.80 -7.80
C GLY A 218 -2.51 4.17 -8.01
N PHE A 219 -3.57 4.18 -8.83
CA PHE A 219 -4.40 5.37 -9.10
C PHE A 219 -5.84 4.97 -9.40
N LEU A 220 -6.75 5.95 -9.41
CA LEU A 220 -8.15 5.73 -9.71
C LEU A 220 -8.62 6.63 -10.85
N LEU A 221 -9.66 6.19 -11.58
CA LEU A 221 -10.43 7.02 -12.48
C LEU A 221 -11.87 7.08 -11.97
N ALA A 222 -12.28 8.23 -11.44
CA ALA A 222 -13.60 8.46 -10.89
C ALA A 222 -14.49 9.22 -11.87
N ARG A 223 -15.72 8.76 -12.10
CA ARG A 223 -16.72 9.56 -12.83
C ARG A 223 -17.16 10.76 -12.01
N THR A 224 -17.55 11.83 -12.72
CA THR A 224 -18.06 13.05 -12.08
C THR A 224 -19.22 12.71 -11.12
N GLY A 225 -19.10 13.22 -9.90
CA GLY A 225 -20.11 12.97 -8.83
C GLY A 225 -19.88 11.71 -8.01
N ALA A 226 -18.86 10.91 -8.31
CA ALA A 226 -18.48 9.80 -7.44
C ALA A 226 -17.99 10.32 -6.08
N ASN A 227 -18.41 9.64 -5.02
CA ASN A 227 -18.03 9.92 -3.63
C ASN A 227 -17.66 8.62 -2.91
N GLU A 228 -17.51 8.67 -1.59
CA GLU A 228 -17.08 7.49 -0.83
C GLU A 228 -18.03 6.28 -1.00
N ASP A 229 -19.33 6.50 -1.15
CA ASP A 229 -20.35 5.43 -1.08
C ASP A 229 -21.18 5.26 -2.37
N SER A 230 -20.96 6.06 -3.39
CA SER A 230 -21.70 6.00 -4.64
C SER A 230 -20.93 6.52 -5.84
N GLY A 231 -21.33 6.07 -7.03
CA GLY A 231 -20.75 6.47 -8.31
C GLY A 231 -19.67 5.52 -8.82
N VAL A 232 -19.40 5.59 -10.12
CA VAL A 232 -18.48 4.69 -10.81
C VAL A 232 -17.03 5.12 -10.58
N VAL A 233 -16.22 4.19 -10.13
CA VAL A 233 -14.77 4.33 -9.93
C VAL A 233 -14.07 3.11 -10.50
N TYR A 234 -13.03 3.34 -11.28
CA TYR A 234 -12.06 2.33 -11.71
C TYR A 234 -10.78 2.47 -10.88
N GLY A 235 -10.20 1.35 -10.47
CA GLY A 235 -8.91 1.31 -9.78
C GLY A 235 -7.87 0.58 -10.60
N PHE A 236 -6.66 1.10 -10.59
CA PHE A 236 -5.50 0.54 -11.29
C PHE A 236 -4.32 0.46 -10.33
N ASN A 237 -3.53 -0.60 -10.43
CA ASN A 237 -2.29 -0.76 -9.69
C ASN A 237 -1.32 -1.65 -10.47
N LEU A 238 -0.05 -1.73 -10.04
CA LEU A 238 0.99 -2.49 -10.72
C LEU A 238 1.71 -3.41 -9.74
N VAL A 239 1.87 -4.68 -10.10
CA VAL A 239 2.65 -5.66 -9.32
C VAL A 239 4.13 -5.46 -9.64
N TYR A 240 4.67 -4.30 -9.21
CA TYR A 240 6.04 -3.91 -9.55
C TYR A 240 6.58 -2.86 -8.56
N SER A 241 7.85 -2.99 -8.19
CA SER A 241 8.50 -2.14 -7.18
C SER A 241 9.53 -1.16 -7.77
N GLY A 242 9.63 -1.10 -9.09
CA GLY A 242 10.53 -0.21 -9.82
C GLY A 242 9.85 1.02 -10.41
N ASN A 243 10.55 1.67 -11.33
CA ASN A 243 10.03 2.82 -12.07
C ASN A 243 8.78 2.45 -12.84
N HIS A 244 7.66 3.10 -12.54
CA HIS A 244 6.37 2.90 -13.18
C HIS A 244 5.95 4.11 -14.00
N TYR A 245 5.04 3.88 -14.94
CA TYR A 245 4.37 4.91 -15.74
C TYR A 245 2.89 4.57 -15.86
N ALA A 246 2.04 5.58 -15.66
CA ALA A 246 0.63 5.53 -15.99
C ALA A 246 0.19 6.85 -16.62
N SER A 247 -0.74 6.78 -17.56
CA SER A 247 -1.30 7.97 -18.17
C SER A 247 -2.80 7.84 -18.43
N ALA A 248 -3.50 8.97 -18.42
CA ALA A 248 -4.89 9.09 -18.83
C ALA A 248 -5.07 10.33 -19.74
N GLN A 249 -5.77 10.15 -20.88
CA GLN A 249 -6.04 11.23 -21.84
C GLN A 249 -7.39 11.02 -22.51
N ARG A 250 -8.21 12.07 -22.58
CA ARG A 250 -9.51 12.01 -23.26
C ARG A 250 -9.41 12.52 -24.70
N SER A 251 -9.88 11.70 -25.64
CA SER A 251 -9.97 12.05 -27.06
C SER A 251 -11.14 12.99 -27.35
N LEU A 252 -11.18 13.52 -28.58
CA LEU A 252 -12.27 14.34 -29.08
C LEU A 252 -13.62 13.59 -29.06
N GLN A 253 -13.60 12.27 -29.28
CA GLN A 253 -14.78 11.41 -29.30
C GLN A 253 -15.30 11.09 -27.88
N GLY A 254 -14.64 11.59 -26.84
CA GLY A 254 -15.04 11.34 -25.46
C GLY A 254 -14.61 9.97 -24.93
N LEU A 255 -13.64 9.33 -25.57
CA LEU A 255 -12.98 8.14 -25.06
C LEU A 255 -11.76 8.53 -24.21
N THR A 256 -11.64 7.98 -23.04
CA THR A 256 -10.48 8.18 -22.16
C THR A 256 -9.56 6.97 -22.27
N ARG A 257 -8.41 7.16 -22.91
CA ARG A 257 -7.34 6.15 -22.94
C ARG A 257 -6.60 6.18 -21.63
N VAL A 258 -6.48 5.02 -21.00
CA VAL A 258 -5.66 4.77 -19.81
C VAL A 258 -4.68 3.65 -20.09
N MET A 259 -3.45 3.80 -19.59
CA MET A 259 -2.42 2.75 -19.68
C MET A 259 -1.51 2.77 -18.46
N GLN A 260 -0.88 1.63 -18.19
CA GLN A 260 0.08 1.49 -17.11
C GLN A 260 1.13 0.43 -17.46
N GLY A 261 2.34 0.60 -16.95
CA GLY A 261 3.44 -0.33 -17.10
C GLY A 261 4.75 0.17 -16.50
N VAL A 262 5.86 -0.43 -16.90
CA VAL A 262 7.21 0.03 -16.53
C VAL A 262 7.46 1.40 -17.17
N ASN A 263 8.11 2.30 -16.43
CA ASN A 263 8.52 3.58 -16.99
C ASN A 263 9.64 3.38 -18.02
N MET A 264 9.36 3.77 -19.24
CA MET A 264 10.25 3.60 -20.38
C MET A 264 11.10 4.85 -20.68
N SER A 265 11.16 5.81 -19.76
CA SER A 265 12.07 6.96 -19.90
C SER A 265 13.51 6.47 -19.89
N ASN A 266 14.25 6.78 -20.97
CA ASN A 266 15.60 6.26 -21.20
C ASN A 266 15.71 4.73 -21.26
N PHE A 267 14.60 4.02 -21.36
CA PHE A 267 14.56 2.57 -21.52
C PHE A 267 14.86 2.19 -22.96
N ARG A 268 15.77 1.26 -23.15
CA ARG A 268 16.07 0.64 -24.44
C ARG A 268 16.52 -0.79 -24.22
N ARG A 269 15.81 -1.74 -24.80
CA ARG A 269 16.25 -3.13 -24.90
C ARG A 269 16.41 -3.54 -26.33
N GLU A 270 17.38 -4.39 -26.57
CA GLU A 270 17.63 -5.01 -27.85
C GLU A 270 17.35 -6.49 -27.69
N LEU A 271 16.17 -6.92 -28.17
CA LEU A 271 15.78 -8.32 -28.12
C LEU A 271 16.43 -9.08 -29.27
N ALA A 272 17.27 -10.06 -28.97
CA ALA A 272 17.82 -10.99 -29.94
C ALA A 272 16.70 -11.90 -30.52
N PRO A 273 16.90 -12.55 -31.67
CA PRO A 273 15.97 -13.54 -32.19
C PRO A 273 15.58 -14.58 -31.13
N GLY A 274 14.27 -14.75 -30.93
CA GLY A 274 13.70 -15.64 -29.92
C GLY A 274 13.63 -15.07 -28.49
N GLU A 275 14.28 -13.94 -28.21
CA GLU A 275 14.13 -13.28 -26.89
C GLU A 275 12.76 -12.65 -26.69
N ALA A 276 12.35 -12.58 -25.42
CA ALA A 276 11.09 -11.98 -25.00
C ALA A 276 11.31 -10.91 -23.94
N PHE A 277 10.41 -9.92 -23.92
CA PHE A 277 10.23 -8.98 -22.81
C PHE A 277 8.83 -9.15 -22.23
N GLU A 278 8.75 -9.45 -20.95
CA GLU A 278 7.52 -9.60 -20.19
C GLU A 278 7.31 -8.38 -19.29
N THR A 279 6.12 -7.79 -19.34
CA THR A 279 5.74 -6.65 -18.50
C THR A 279 5.26 -7.11 -17.12
N PRO A 280 5.38 -6.28 -16.08
CA PRO A 280 4.70 -6.54 -14.81
C PRO A 280 3.19 -6.68 -14.99
N GLU A 281 2.56 -7.41 -14.10
CA GLU A 281 1.11 -7.55 -14.05
C GLU A 281 0.44 -6.26 -13.56
N ALA A 282 -0.49 -5.70 -14.33
CA ALA A 282 -1.34 -4.60 -13.92
C ALA A 282 -2.66 -5.13 -13.38
N VAL A 283 -3.14 -4.53 -12.29
CA VAL A 283 -4.39 -4.89 -11.62
C VAL A 283 -5.44 -3.85 -11.93
N MET A 284 -6.63 -4.29 -12.31
CA MET A 284 -7.77 -3.44 -12.67
C MET A 284 -9.00 -3.85 -11.86
N ALA A 285 -9.68 -2.87 -11.27
CA ALA A 285 -10.91 -3.06 -10.51
C ALA A 285 -11.97 -2.06 -10.95
N TRP A 286 -13.24 -2.38 -10.71
CA TRP A 286 -14.39 -1.52 -10.97
C TRP A 286 -15.37 -1.58 -9.81
N SER A 287 -16.05 -0.45 -9.53
CA SER A 287 -17.15 -0.36 -8.58
C SER A 287 -18.12 0.77 -8.94
N ASP A 288 -19.40 0.58 -8.68
CA ASP A 288 -20.45 1.61 -8.69
C ASP A 288 -20.81 2.08 -7.26
N GLY A 289 -20.27 1.41 -6.25
CA GLY A 289 -20.38 1.75 -4.83
C GLY A 289 -19.37 2.81 -4.37
N GLY A 290 -18.92 3.71 -5.25
CA GLY A 290 -17.98 4.77 -4.95
C GLY A 290 -16.59 4.27 -4.57
N PHE A 291 -15.84 5.14 -3.89
CA PHE A 291 -14.45 4.84 -3.50
C PHE A 291 -14.37 3.71 -2.45
N ASN A 292 -15.32 3.61 -1.51
CA ASN A 292 -15.34 2.52 -0.53
C ASN A 292 -15.61 1.17 -1.19
N GLY A 293 -16.52 1.12 -2.17
CA GLY A 293 -16.79 -0.10 -2.94
C GLY A 293 -15.56 -0.58 -3.71
N LEU A 294 -14.84 0.35 -4.37
CA LEU A 294 -13.59 0.05 -5.05
C LEU A 294 -12.51 -0.44 -4.07
N SER A 295 -12.33 0.27 -2.95
CA SER A 295 -11.35 -0.13 -1.93
C SER A 295 -11.60 -1.54 -1.44
N LEU A 296 -12.87 -1.91 -1.21
CA LEU A 296 -13.22 -3.29 -0.80
C LEU A 296 -12.78 -4.33 -1.84
N ALA A 297 -12.98 -4.05 -3.14
CA ALA A 297 -12.56 -4.94 -4.21
C ALA A 297 -11.04 -5.13 -4.21
N MET A 298 -10.28 -4.03 -4.10
CA MET A 298 -8.80 -4.03 -4.06
C MET A 298 -8.27 -4.70 -2.79
N HIS A 299 -8.85 -4.41 -1.60
CA HIS A 299 -8.43 -5.01 -0.33
C HIS A 299 -8.58 -6.53 -0.32
N ARG A 300 -9.71 -7.04 -0.83
CA ARG A 300 -9.93 -8.48 -0.96
C ARG A 300 -8.90 -9.09 -1.90
N PHE A 301 -8.68 -8.47 -3.06
CA PHE A 301 -7.69 -8.96 -4.00
C PHE A 301 -6.28 -9.01 -3.39
N VAL A 302 -5.85 -7.96 -2.67
CA VAL A 302 -4.54 -7.93 -2.03
C VAL A 302 -4.43 -9.03 -0.96
N ASN A 303 -5.43 -9.16 -0.07
CA ASN A 303 -5.41 -10.16 0.99
C ASN A 303 -5.45 -11.60 0.47
N ASP A 304 -6.21 -11.85 -0.62
CA ASP A 304 -6.46 -13.21 -1.07
C ASP A 304 -5.48 -13.67 -2.16
N HIS A 305 -4.93 -12.73 -2.97
CA HIS A 305 -4.19 -13.09 -4.18
C HIS A 305 -2.76 -12.51 -4.26
N ILE A 306 -2.44 -11.46 -3.49
CA ILE A 306 -1.10 -10.84 -3.47
C ILE A 306 -0.28 -11.32 -2.26
N ILE A 307 -0.84 -11.20 -1.05
CA ILE A 307 -0.13 -11.56 0.19
C ILE A 307 0.34 -13.02 0.17
N PRO A 308 1.59 -13.32 0.63
CA PRO A 308 2.09 -14.69 0.73
C PRO A 308 1.12 -15.60 1.49
N ALA A 309 0.88 -16.80 0.97
CA ALA A 309 -0.15 -17.72 1.45
C ALA A 309 -0.08 -18.00 2.96
N TYR A 310 1.13 -18.09 3.53
CA TYR A 310 1.31 -18.30 4.97
C TYR A 310 0.67 -17.18 5.82
N TRP A 311 0.65 -15.94 5.31
CA TRP A 311 0.19 -14.75 6.04
C TRP A 311 -1.25 -14.33 5.72
N ARG A 312 -1.93 -15.01 4.80
CA ARG A 312 -3.34 -14.73 4.47
C ARG A 312 -4.23 -15.00 5.69
N GLY A 313 -5.04 -14.03 6.08
CA GLY A 313 -5.94 -14.12 7.23
C GLY A 313 -5.24 -14.32 8.58
N ARG A 314 -3.92 -14.24 8.65
CA ARG A 314 -3.14 -14.44 9.87
C ARG A 314 -2.80 -13.10 10.51
N PRO A 315 -3.35 -12.79 11.70
CA PRO A 315 -3.11 -11.52 12.38
C PRO A 315 -1.63 -11.27 12.69
N ARG A 316 -1.21 -10.02 12.52
CA ARG A 316 0.15 -9.57 12.86
C ARG A 316 0.28 -9.36 14.36
N PRO A 317 1.45 -9.65 14.96
CA PRO A 317 1.70 -9.45 16.39
C PRO A 317 1.79 -7.96 16.74
N VAL A 318 1.47 -7.60 17.99
CA VAL A 318 1.79 -6.28 18.54
C VAL A 318 3.29 -6.23 18.78
N LEU A 319 3.98 -5.31 18.09
CA LEU A 319 5.44 -5.21 18.16
C LEU A 319 5.91 -4.02 19.03
N TYR A 320 7.14 -4.13 19.52
CA TYR A 320 7.95 -3.03 19.98
C TYR A 320 9.19 -2.90 19.10
N ASN A 321 9.43 -1.72 18.53
CA ASN A 321 10.64 -1.40 17.78
C ASN A 321 11.58 -0.54 18.64
N SER A 322 12.87 -0.86 18.65
CA SER A 322 13.86 -0.20 19.48
C SER A 322 14.37 1.15 18.93
N TRP A 323 14.07 1.52 17.67
CA TRP A 323 14.69 2.67 17.01
C TRP A 323 14.48 3.98 17.79
N GLU A 324 13.25 4.47 17.91
CA GLU A 324 12.99 5.70 18.67
C GLU A 324 13.22 5.54 20.18
N GLY A 325 13.34 4.31 20.69
CA GLY A 325 13.65 4.02 22.08
C GLY A 325 15.12 4.18 22.45
N CYS A 326 16.06 3.98 21.50
CA CYS A 326 17.48 4.03 21.82
C CYS A 326 18.41 4.32 20.62
N MET A 327 17.89 4.36 19.40
CA MET A 327 18.67 4.56 18.17
C MET A 327 19.96 3.72 18.18
N PHE A 328 21.12 4.31 17.92
CA PHE A 328 22.42 3.64 17.95
C PHE A 328 23.00 3.42 19.38
N ASP A 329 22.43 4.09 20.41
CA ASP A 329 22.90 4.01 21.79
C ASP A 329 22.25 2.84 22.54
N PHE A 330 22.77 1.64 22.30
CA PHE A 330 22.34 0.45 23.02
C PHE A 330 23.50 -0.54 23.28
N ASN A 331 23.27 -1.37 24.27
CA ASN A 331 24.01 -2.58 24.54
C ASN A 331 23.01 -3.69 24.93
N GLN A 332 23.52 -4.92 25.06
CA GLN A 332 22.69 -6.08 25.36
C GLN A 332 21.83 -5.89 26.61
N HIS A 333 22.36 -5.24 27.68
CA HIS A 333 21.63 -5.02 28.93
C HIS A 333 20.42 -4.08 28.69
N ARG A 334 20.64 -2.98 28.00
CA ARG A 334 19.56 -2.00 27.67
C ARG A 334 18.45 -2.65 26.85
N LEU A 335 18.80 -3.48 25.85
CA LEU A 335 17.82 -4.19 25.01
C LEU A 335 17.00 -5.20 25.83
N VAL A 336 17.63 -5.93 26.75
CA VAL A 336 16.94 -6.88 27.62
C VAL A 336 15.98 -6.16 28.60
N ASP A 337 16.38 -5.00 29.14
CA ASP A 337 15.51 -4.17 29.98
C ASP A 337 14.31 -3.59 29.20
N LEU A 338 14.52 -3.16 27.94
CA LEU A 338 13.42 -2.74 27.07
C LEU A 338 12.47 -3.90 26.74
N ALA A 339 13.00 -5.09 26.55
CA ALA A 339 12.18 -6.28 26.32
C ALA A 339 11.31 -6.65 27.53
N ASP A 340 11.85 -6.53 28.78
CA ASP A 340 11.05 -6.74 29.99
C ASP A 340 9.86 -5.76 30.06
N ARG A 341 10.09 -4.50 29.71
CA ARG A 341 9.04 -3.49 29.65
C ARG A 341 8.03 -3.77 28.54
N ALA A 342 8.50 -4.17 27.35
CA ALA A 342 7.63 -4.54 26.25
C ALA A 342 6.68 -5.70 26.61
N VAL A 343 7.19 -6.73 27.30
CA VAL A 343 6.35 -7.81 27.87
C VAL A 343 5.32 -7.28 28.83
N ASP A 344 5.74 -6.44 29.79
CA ASP A 344 4.83 -5.84 30.80
C ASP A 344 3.72 -5.00 30.15
N LEU A 345 3.99 -4.37 29.01
CA LEU A 345 3.02 -3.62 28.21
C LEU A 345 2.14 -4.47 27.30
N GLY A 346 2.43 -5.78 27.20
CA GLY A 346 1.66 -6.73 26.38
C GLY A 346 2.10 -6.84 24.93
N CYS A 347 3.29 -6.37 24.55
CA CYS A 347 3.86 -6.65 23.22
C CYS A 347 4.13 -8.14 23.04
N GLU A 348 4.17 -8.60 21.79
CA GLU A 348 4.36 -10.00 21.38
C GLU A 348 5.65 -10.21 20.60
N LEU A 349 6.19 -9.14 20.01
CA LEU A 349 7.40 -9.14 19.20
C LEU A 349 8.31 -7.98 19.62
N PHE A 350 9.60 -8.26 19.77
CA PHE A 350 10.65 -7.25 19.98
C PHE A 350 11.52 -7.14 18.73
N VAL A 351 11.62 -5.96 18.14
CA VAL A 351 12.44 -5.69 16.95
C VAL A 351 13.67 -4.88 17.35
N LEU A 352 14.85 -5.44 17.10
CA LEU A 352 16.11 -4.71 17.14
C LEU A 352 16.33 -4.03 15.80
N ASP A 353 16.24 -2.70 15.80
CA ASP A 353 16.44 -1.86 14.61
C ASP A 353 17.93 -1.63 14.32
N ASP A 354 18.31 -0.64 13.51
CA ASP A 354 19.67 -0.36 13.03
C ASP A 354 20.74 -0.26 14.14
N GLY A 355 21.98 -0.60 13.81
CA GLY A 355 23.15 -0.37 14.68
C GLY A 355 23.75 -1.60 15.37
N TRP A 356 23.29 -2.83 15.04
CA TRP A 356 23.73 -4.06 15.71
C TRP A 356 25.00 -4.71 15.12
N PHE A 357 25.47 -4.26 13.94
CA PHE A 357 26.55 -4.89 13.17
C PHE A 357 27.78 -3.99 12.99
N GLY A 358 28.92 -4.58 12.66
CA GLY A 358 30.15 -3.91 12.25
C GLY A 358 30.52 -2.71 13.11
N GLN A 359 30.88 -1.61 12.47
CA GLN A 359 31.14 -0.29 13.09
C GLN A 359 29.92 0.65 13.04
N ARG A 360 28.69 0.10 12.89
CA ARG A 360 27.43 0.81 12.78
C ARG A 360 27.02 1.51 14.10
N ASN A 361 27.75 2.60 14.44
CA ASN A 361 27.44 3.46 15.60
C ASN A 361 26.75 4.77 15.18
N HIS A 362 26.62 5.00 13.90
CA HIS A 362 25.96 6.09 13.20
C HIS A 362 25.70 5.65 11.74
N ASP A 363 24.97 6.41 10.98
CA ASP A 363 24.54 6.10 9.60
C ASP A 363 25.65 6.21 8.53
N LYS A 364 26.86 6.68 8.88
CA LYS A 364 27.96 6.95 7.93
C LYS A 364 28.91 5.78 7.71
N ALA A 365 28.80 4.71 8.49
CA ALA A 365 29.73 3.59 8.44
C ALA A 365 29.05 2.24 8.67
N GLY A 366 29.69 1.17 8.21
CA GLY A 366 29.38 -0.22 8.53
C GLY A 366 28.21 -0.84 7.76
N LEU A 367 27.46 -0.08 6.94
CA LEU A 367 26.38 -0.66 6.15
C LEU A 367 26.95 -1.62 5.10
N GLY A 368 26.42 -2.84 5.07
CA GLY A 368 26.93 -3.98 4.30
C GLY A 368 27.66 -5.02 5.16
N ASP A 369 28.18 -4.64 6.34
CA ASP A 369 28.96 -5.49 7.24
C ASP A 369 28.07 -6.21 8.25
N TYR A 370 27.28 -7.20 7.84
CA TYR A 370 26.32 -7.87 8.74
C TYR A 370 26.95 -8.81 9.77
N ASN A 371 28.17 -8.48 10.24
CA ASN A 371 28.84 -9.14 11.35
C ASN A 371 28.42 -8.50 12.68
N VAL A 372 27.92 -9.31 13.61
CA VAL A 372 27.41 -8.83 14.91
C VAL A 372 28.47 -8.04 15.68
N ASN A 373 28.14 -6.82 16.12
CA ASN A 373 29.01 -6.00 16.95
C ASN A 373 29.13 -6.59 18.36
N LYS A 374 30.24 -7.32 18.62
CA LYS A 374 30.47 -8.01 19.91
C LYS A 374 30.69 -7.04 21.08
N LYS A 375 30.99 -5.76 20.87
CA LYS A 375 31.06 -4.76 21.95
C LYS A 375 29.67 -4.41 22.45
N LYS A 376 28.70 -4.26 21.56
CA LYS A 376 27.29 -4.02 21.91
C LYS A 376 26.58 -5.30 22.38
N LEU A 377 26.84 -6.43 21.72
CA LEU A 377 26.19 -7.72 21.89
C LEU A 377 27.23 -8.82 22.19
N PRO A 378 27.80 -8.87 23.42
CA PRO A 378 28.89 -9.78 23.73
C PRO A 378 28.56 -11.27 23.61
N GLN A 379 27.27 -11.64 23.73
CA GLN A 379 26.79 -13.02 23.55
C GLN A 379 26.38 -13.34 22.11
N GLY A 380 26.58 -12.41 21.17
CA GLY A 380 26.15 -12.55 19.79
C GLY A 380 24.64 -12.33 19.61
N MET A 381 24.19 -12.47 18.36
CA MET A 381 22.77 -12.33 18.04
C MET A 381 21.94 -13.46 18.61
N GLU A 382 22.45 -14.69 18.54
CA GLU A 382 21.78 -15.87 19.11
C GLU A 382 21.55 -15.73 20.61
N GLY A 383 22.56 -15.28 21.37
CA GLY A 383 22.46 -15.10 22.81
C GLY A 383 21.49 -13.97 23.20
N LEU A 384 21.38 -12.90 22.41
CA LEU A 384 20.37 -11.88 22.62
C LEU A 384 18.98 -12.44 22.29
N ALA A 385 18.82 -13.05 21.14
CA ALA A 385 17.55 -13.62 20.68
C ALA A 385 16.99 -14.64 21.68
N ASP A 386 17.83 -15.52 22.23
CA ASP A 386 17.44 -16.50 23.25
C ASP A 386 16.92 -15.81 24.53
N LYS A 387 17.57 -14.74 24.97
CA LYS A 387 17.12 -13.96 26.14
C LYS A 387 15.77 -13.30 25.90
N ILE A 388 15.54 -12.73 24.70
CA ILE A 388 14.27 -12.11 24.34
C ILE A 388 13.16 -13.17 24.29
N ARG A 389 13.42 -14.31 23.61
CA ARG A 389 12.45 -15.40 23.50
C ARG A 389 12.13 -16.05 24.87
N ALA A 390 13.10 -16.15 25.76
CA ALA A 390 12.88 -16.64 27.13
C ALA A 390 11.88 -15.81 27.93
N LYS A 391 11.61 -14.55 27.49
CA LYS A 391 10.59 -13.68 28.07
C LYS A 391 9.20 -13.85 27.44
N GLY A 392 9.06 -14.72 26.44
CA GLY A 392 7.81 -14.95 25.70
C GLY A 392 7.61 -14.06 24.48
N LEU A 393 8.60 -13.24 24.09
CA LEU A 393 8.55 -12.43 22.89
C LEU A 393 9.10 -13.16 21.68
N GLN A 394 8.53 -12.92 20.51
CA GLN A 394 9.20 -13.16 19.24
C GLN A 394 10.36 -12.16 19.08
N PHE A 395 11.32 -12.48 18.19
CA PHE A 395 12.47 -11.61 17.96
C PHE A 395 12.61 -11.25 16.49
N GLY A 396 12.67 -9.95 16.21
CA GLY A 396 12.84 -9.36 14.89
C GLY A 396 14.13 -8.58 14.73
N LEU A 397 14.56 -8.40 13.48
CA LEU A 397 15.82 -7.74 13.15
C LEU A 397 15.67 -6.84 11.92
N TRP A 398 16.32 -5.68 11.95
CA TRP A 398 16.41 -4.74 10.86
C TRP A 398 17.60 -5.05 9.95
N PHE A 399 17.40 -4.86 8.64
CA PHE A 399 18.42 -4.90 7.61
C PHE A 399 18.20 -3.79 6.57
N GLU A 400 19.29 -3.29 5.97
CA GLU A 400 19.28 -2.45 4.77
C GLU A 400 20.25 -3.05 3.73
N PRO A 401 19.90 -4.18 3.10
CA PRO A 401 20.88 -5.00 2.40
C PRO A 401 21.13 -4.56 0.96
N GLU A 402 20.34 -3.67 0.40
CA GLU A 402 20.52 -3.15 -0.95
C GLU A 402 21.56 -2.03 -1.03
N SER A 403 22.09 -1.60 0.12
CA SER A 403 22.99 -0.45 0.22
C SER A 403 24.29 -0.79 0.93
N VAL A 404 25.32 0.02 0.68
CA VAL A 404 26.64 -0.11 1.29
C VAL A 404 27.20 1.27 1.62
N ASN A 405 27.87 1.42 2.79
CA ASN A 405 28.65 2.62 3.06
C ASN A 405 30.04 2.51 2.42
N PRO A 406 30.62 3.60 1.89
CA PRO A 406 32.04 3.63 1.52
C PRO A 406 32.95 3.27 2.70
N ASP A 407 32.60 3.64 3.93
CA ASP A 407 33.27 3.21 5.15
C ASP A 407 32.64 1.91 5.69
N SER A 408 32.87 0.81 4.97
CA SER A 408 32.51 -0.55 5.38
C SER A 408 33.59 -1.53 4.94
N ASP A 409 33.68 -2.67 5.59
CA ASP A 409 34.62 -3.74 5.20
C ASP A 409 34.20 -4.35 3.87
N LEU A 410 32.89 -4.47 3.62
CA LEU A 410 32.35 -4.95 2.36
C LEU A 410 32.81 -4.08 1.18
N TYR A 411 32.66 -2.76 1.28
CA TYR A 411 33.06 -1.86 0.20
C TYR A 411 34.56 -1.86 -0.02
N ARG A 412 35.36 -1.95 1.05
CA ARG A 412 36.84 -2.06 0.93
C ARG A 412 37.26 -3.35 0.23
N ALA A 413 36.57 -4.44 0.46
CA ALA A 413 36.84 -5.73 -0.18
C ALA A 413 36.33 -5.80 -1.64
N HIS A 414 35.17 -5.22 -1.91
CA HIS A 414 34.44 -5.30 -3.19
C HIS A 414 33.90 -3.94 -3.63
N PRO A 415 34.77 -2.96 -3.96
CA PRO A 415 34.29 -1.64 -4.42
C PRO A 415 33.53 -1.74 -5.76
N ASP A 416 33.79 -2.77 -6.55
CA ASP A 416 33.13 -3.08 -7.82
C ASP A 416 31.71 -3.64 -7.65
N TRP A 417 31.27 -3.98 -6.44
CA TRP A 417 29.92 -4.41 -6.16
C TRP A 417 28.94 -3.23 -5.97
N ALA A 418 29.48 -2.04 -5.73
CA ALA A 418 28.64 -0.86 -5.71
C ALA A 418 28.19 -0.49 -7.13
N LEU A 419 26.94 -0.09 -7.26
CA LEU A 419 26.39 0.45 -8.49
C LEU A 419 27.11 1.76 -8.81
N THR A 420 27.94 1.73 -9.84
CA THR A 420 28.64 2.92 -10.32
C THR A 420 27.87 3.53 -11.48
N ASP A 421 27.35 4.71 -11.24
CA ASP A 421 26.85 5.58 -12.30
C ASP A 421 28.05 6.12 -13.12
N SER A 422 27.78 6.63 -14.32
CA SER A 422 28.78 7.30 -15.15
C SER A 422 29.32 8.61 -14.53
N PHE A 423 28.87 8.95 -13.34
CA PHE A 423 29.24 10.16 -12.58
C PHE A 423 30.05 9.79 -11.33
N PRO A 424 30.90 10.71 -10.82
CA PRO A 424 31.56 10.52 -9.54
C PRO A 424 30.54 10.20 -8.45
N HIS A 425 30.94 9.37 -7.49
CA HIS A 425 30.06 8.85 -6.43
C HIS A 425 29.13 9.90 -5.83
N VAL A 426 27.84 9.82 -6.17
CA VAL A 426 26.79 10.59 -5.52
C VAL A 426 26.21 9.76 -4.39
N LEU A 427 26.40 10.21 -3.16
CA LEU A 427 25.89 9.54 -1.97
C LEU A 427 24.50 10.03 -1.62
N GLY A 428 23.61 9.10 -1.29
CA GLY A 428 22.35 9.38 -0.59
C GLY A 428 22.45 8.81 0.82
N ARG A 429 22.22 9.60 1.88
CA ARG A 429 22.42 9.19 3.29
C ARG A 429 23.76 8.50 3.55
N HIS A 430 24.84 9.00 2.97
CA HIS A 430 26.20 8.42 3.04
C HIS A 430 26.31 7.01 2.46
N GLN A 431 25.40 6.60 1.57
CA GLN A 431 25.32 5.24 1.04
C GLN A 431 25.48 5.23 -0.49
N LEU A 432 25.94 4.08 -1.00
CA LEU A 432 25.85 3.63 -2.38
C LEU A 432 24.87 2.44 -2.45
N LEU A 433 24.27 2.17 -3.61
CA LEU A 433 23.54 0.93 -3.84
C LEU A 433 24.51 -0.19 -4.22
N LEU A 434 24.22 -1.41 -3.79
CA LEU A 434 24.85 -2.62 -4.33
C LEU A 434 24.22 -2.97 -5.69
N ASP A 435 25.01 -3.46 -6.62
CA ASP A 435 24.52 -3.85 -7.95
C ASP A 435 23.87 -5.23 -7.92
N LEU A 436 22.54 -5.26 -7.66
CA LEU A 436 21.77 -6.49 -7.59
C LEU A 436 21.64 -7.23 -8.93
N ARG A 437 22.12 -6.66 -10.05
CA ARG A 437 22.23 -7.39 -11.33
C ARG A 437 23.34 -8.45 -11.29
N LYS A 438 24.32 -8.29 -10.38
CA LYS A 438 25.44 -9.21 -10.20
C LYS A 438 25.04 -10.43 -9.37
N PRO A 439 25.17 -11.66 -9.87
CA PRO A 439 24.85 -12.87 -9.11
C PRO A 439 25.62 -12.99 -7.79
N GLU A 440 26.92 -12.65 -7.80
CA GLU A 440 27.78 -12.72 -6.61
C GLU A 440 27.32 -11.78 -5.48
N VAL A 441 26.73 -10.62 -5.81
CA VAL A 441 26.14 -9.70 -4.82
C VAL A 441 24.88 -10.33 -4.21
N ARG A 442 24.01 -10.89 -5.05
CA ARG A 442 22.81 -11.59 -4.59
C ARG A 442 23.15 -12.79 -3.70
N ASP A 443 24.14 -13.60 -4.11
CA ASP A 443 24.59 -14.76 -3.33
C ASP A 443 25.11 -14.35 -1.96
N TYR A 444 25.91 -13.27 -1.88
CA TYR A 444 26.38 -12.70 -0.62
C TYR A 444 25.22 -12.31 0.31
N LEU A 445 24.23 -11.62 -0.22
CA LEU A 445 23.08 -11.17 0.57
C LEU A 445 22.25 -12.36 1.07
N VAL A 446 21.96 -13.32 0.19
CA VAL A 446 21.18 -14.53 0.53
C VAL A 446 21.88 -15.35 1.61
N GLU A 447 23.21 -15.53 1.51
CA GLU A 447 23.98 -16.30 2.50
C GLU A 447 24.03 -15.59 3.86
N ASN A 448 24.39 -14.29 3.88
CA ASN A 448 24.57 -13.56 5.14
C ASN A 448 23.25 -13.34 5.86
N VAL A 449 22.23 -12.88 5.18
CA VAL A 449 20.90 -12.64 5.79
C VAL A 449 20.27 -13.98 6.17
N GLY A 450 20.19 -14.93 5.23
CA GLY A 450 19.55 -16.24 5.47
C GLY A 450 20.20 -17.03 6.60
N SER A 451 21.53 -17.06 6.64
CA SER A 451 22.29 -17.74 7.71
C SER A 451 21.99 -17.13 9.08
N LEU A 452 21.86 -15.80 9.18
CA LEU A 452 21.56 -15.14 10.45
C LEU A 452 20.12 -15.39 10.90
N LEU A 453 19.16 -15.38 9.94
CA LEU A 453 17.76 -15.72 10.23
C LEU A 453 17.65 -17.11 10.86
N ASP A 454 18.35 -18.10 10.32
CA ASP A 454 18.32 -19.48 10.80
C ASP A 454 19.02 -19.64 12.17
N LYS A 455 20.24 -19.12 12.31
CA LYS A 455 21.04 -19.25 13.54
C LYS A 455 20.38 -18.59 14.75
N ALA A 456 19.89 -17.36 14.57
CA ALA A 456 19.26 -16.62 15.65
C ALA A 456 17.74 -16.88 15.75
N LYS A 457 17.16 -17.72 14.86
CA LYS A 457 15.72 -18.03 14.81
C LYS A 457 14.87 -16.76 14.76
N ILE A 458 15.20 -15.89 13.82
CA ILE A 458 14.51 -14.62 13.61
C ILE A 458 13.11 -14.90 13.06
N SER A 459 12.09 -14.26 13.62
CA SER A 459 10.68 -14.40 13.21
C SER A 459 10.12 -13.20 12.46
N TYR A 460 10.87 -12.10 12.41
CA TYR A 460 10.48 -10.86 11.73
C TYR A 460 11.71 -10.16 11.17
N VAL A 461 11.57 -9.60 9.98
CA VAL A 461 12.60 -8.78 9.34
C VAL A 461 11.99 -7.44 8.92
N LYS A 462 12.60 -6.32 9.32
CA LYS A 462 12.38 -5.01 8.72
C LYS A 462 13.45 -4.82 7.64
N TRP A 463 13.02 -4.83 6.37
CA TRP A 463 13.88 -4.68 5.21
C TRP A 463 13.81 -3.26 4.70
N ASP A 464 14.88 -2.50 4.89
CA ASP A 464 14.93 -1.07 4.57
C ASP A 464 15.74 -0.78 3.31
N MET A 465 15.45 0.38 2.69
CA MET A 465 16.18 0.93 1.55
C MET A 465 16.09 2.46 1.59
N ASN A 466 17.16 3.12 2.03
CA ASN A 466 17.16 4.57 2.31
C ASN A 466 17.82 5.40 1.19
N ARG A 467 18.13 4.81 0.05
CA ARG A 467 18.74 5.51 -1.07
C ARG A 467 18.02 5.24 -2.37
N HIS A 468 17.61 6.28 -3.04
CA HIS A 468 17.08 6.18 -4.41
C HIS A 468 18.21 5.84 -5.41
N SER A 469 17.84 5.14 -6.49
CA SER A 469 18.71 4.94 -7.63
C SER A 469 18.85 6.21 -8.46
N ILE A 470 20.01 6.44 -9.00
CA ILE A 470 20.25 7.55 -9.93
C ILE A 470 20.42 6.94 -11.33
N ALA A 471 19.59 7.39 -12.28
CA ALA A 471 19.76 7.20 -13.73
C ALA A 471 20.20 5.79 -14.19
N LEU A 472 19.53 4.73 -13.71
CA LEU A 472 19.79 3.36 -14.16
C LEU A 472 19.35 3.08 -15.62
N GLY A 473 18.45 3.90 -16.18
CA GLY A 473 17.90 3.68 -17.52
C GLY A 473 17.28 2.27 -17.67
N ALA A 474 17.63 1.57 -18.74
CA ALA A 474 17.18 0.19 -18.98
C ALA A 474 17.59 -0.80 -17.88
N ALA A 475 18.68 -0.53 -17.18
CA ALA A 475 19.16 -1.39 -16.09
C ALA A 475 18.31 -1.32 -14.82
N ALA A 476 17.41 -0.33 -14.67
CA ALA A 476 16.53 -0.22 -13.51
C ALA A 476 15.60 -1.42 -13.37
N HIS A 477 15.11 -1.96 -14.49
CA HIS A 477 14.27 -3.15 -14.47
C HIS A 477 15.05 -4.39 -13.99
N ASP A 478 16.27 -4.59 -14.50
CA ASP A 478 17.12 -5.73 -14.13
C ASP A 478 17.57 -5.67 -12.67
N PHE A 479 17.77 -4.46 -12.13
CA PHE A 479 18.02 -4.26 -10.70
C PHE A 479 16.85 -4.75 -9.85
N VAL A 480 15.62 -4.41 -10.25
CA VAL A 480 14.39 -4.84 -9.53
C VAL A 480 14.20 -6.36 -9.63
N LEU A 481 14.49 -6.98 -10.78
CA LEU A 481 14.50 -8.45 -10.90
C LEU A 481 15.52 -9.08 -9.95
N GLY A 482 16.70 -8.46 -9.80
CA GLY A 482 17.71 -8.89 -8.83
C GLY A 482 17.23 -8.81 -7.38
N LEU A 483 16.45 -7.77 -7.04
CA LEU A 483 15.82 -7.65 -5.72
C LEU A 483 14.84 -8.80 -5.48
N TYR A 484 13.97 -9.10 -6.45
CA TYR A 484 12.99 -10.19 -6.32
C TYR A 484 13.68 -11.55 -6.18
N ASP A 485 14.77 -11.81 -6.91
CA ASP A 485 15.58 -13.03 -6.74
C ASP A 485 16.12 -13.17 -5.31
N VAL A 486 16.63 -12.10 -4.72
CA VAL A 486 17.13 -12.09 -3.33
C VAL A 486 15.99 -12.36 -2.34
N LEU A 487 14.84 -11.67 -2.49
CA LEU A 487 13.70 -11.84 -1.61
C LEU A 487 13.13 -13.26 -1.69
N GLU A 488 12.96 -13.80 -2.89
CA GLU A 488 12.47 -15.17 -3.11
C GLU A 488 13.41 -16.19 -2.44
N ARG A 489 14.71 -16.11 -2.68
CA ARG A 489 15.71 -17.05 -2.15
C ARG A 489 15.85 -16.98 -0.62
N ILE A 490 15.61 -15.83 -0.01
CA ILE A 490 15.66 -15.68 1.45
C ILE A 490 14.35 -16.12 2.09
N PHE A 491 13.19 -15.69 1.60
CA PHE A 491 11.91 -15.81 2.32
C PHE A 491 11.04 -16.98 1.86
N ALA A 492 11.14 -17.47 0.62
CA ALA A 492 10.36 -18.64 0.20
C ALA A 492 10.67 -19.90 1.06
N PRO A 493 11.93 -20.18 1.45
CA PRO A 493 12.23 -21.26 2.39
C PRO A 493 11.81 -20.99 3.84
N ARG A 494 11.44 -19.73 4.18
CA ARG A 494 11.12 -19.27 5.53
C ARG A 494 9.77 -18.52 5.57
N PRO A 495 8.67 -19.14 5.12
CA PRO A 495 7.38 -18.46 4.96
C PRO A 495 6.82 -17.92 6.28
N GLN A 496 7.25 -18.46 7.42
CA GLN A 496 6.84 -18.03 8.76
C GLN A 496 7.52 -16.74 9.23
N VAL A 497 8.60 -16.28 8.56
CA VAL A 497 9.24 -15.01 8.90
C VAL A 497 8.38 -13.87 8.36
N LEU A 498 7.93 -13.00 9.24
CA LEU A 498 7.17 -11.81 8.87
C LEU A 498 8.15 -10.78 8.29
N LEU A 499 8.06 -10.55 6.99
CA LEU A 499 8.81 -9.49 6.33
C LEU A 499 7.99 -8.19 6.37
N GLU A 500 8.58 -7.10 6.84
CA GLU A 500 8.09 -5.73 6.68
C GLU A 500 9.02 -4.98 5.74
N SER A 501 8.49 -4.49 4.63
CA SER A 501 9.21 -3.59 3.74
C SER A 501 9.24 -2.19 4.32
N CYS A 502 10.43 -1.59 4.37
CA CYS A 502 10.67 -0.17 4.64
C CYS A 502 11.52 0.40 3.51
N SER A 503 11.34 1.66 3.18
CA SER A 503 12.18 2.35 2.22
C SER A 503 12.17 3.85 2.55
N SER A 504 12.81 4.25 3.66
CA SER A 504 12.55 5.53 4.29
C SER A 504 11.04 5.76 4.41
N GLY A 505 10.36 4.90 5.13
CA GLY A 505 8.90 4.86 5.14
C GLY A 505 8.30 4.12 3.94
N GLY A 506 7.24 4.68 3.35
CA GLY A 506 6.41 4.08 2.31
C GLY A 506 6.90 4.22 0.87
N ASN A 507 8.21 4.46 0.63
CA ASN A 507 8.72 4.67 -0.74
C ASN A 507 8.59 3.46 -1.67
N ARG A 508 8.34 2.26 -1.14
CA ARG A 508 7.99 1.03 -1.89
C ARG A 508 6.72 0.38 -1.36
N PHE A 509 5.69 1.17 -1.09
CA PHE A 509 4.37 0.64 -0.77
C PHE A 509 3.66 0.29 -2.08
N ASP A 510 3.85 -0.93 -2.56
CA ASP A 510 3.37 -1.41 -3.85
C ASP A 510 3.04 -2.91 -3.82
N LEU A 511 2.33 -3.39 -4.85
CA LEU A 511 1.90 -4.78 -4.94
C LEU A 511 3.06 -5.75 -5.19
N GLY A 512 4.17 -5.30 -5.80
CA GLY A 512 5.35 -6.12 -6.03
C GLY A 512 6.02 -6.52 -4.72
N MET A 513 6.28 -5.56 -3.82
CA MET A 513 6.79 -5.86 -2.49
C MET A 513 5.81 -6.68 -1.67
N LEU A 514 4.50 -6.41 -1.76
CA LEU A 514 3.48 -7.16 -1.03
C LEU A 514 3.39 -8.65 -1.41
N CYS A 515 3.90 -9.06 -2.57
CA CYS A 515 4.05 -10.47 -2.93
C CYS A 515 5.04 -11.24 -2.02
N TYR A 516 5.95 -10.52 -1.34
CA TYR A 516 6.97 -11.07 -0.43
C TYR A 516 6.77 -10.57 1.01
N SER A 517 6.41 -9.31 1.16
CA SER A 517 6.31 -8.57 2.41
C SER A 517 4.84 -8.32 2.75
N PRO A 518 4.21 -9.14 3.59
CA PRO A 518 2.78 -9.01 3.91
C PRO A 518 2.44 -7.75 4.71
N GLN A 519 3.43 -6.95 5.08
CA GLN A 519 3.32 -5.70 5.82
C GLN A 519 4.37 -4.71 5.29
N VAL A 520 4.02 -3.42 5.26
CA VAL A 520 4.89 -2.33 4.84
C VAL A 520 4.86 -1.22 5.89
N TRP A 521 6.00 -0.64 6.18
CA TRP A 521 6.11 0.55 7.00
C TRP A 521 5.54 1.75 6.22
N CYS A 522 4.40 2.30 6.68
CA CYS A 522 3.66 3.31 5.92
C CYS A 522 4.45 4.62 5.75
N SER A 523 5.14 5.05 6.79
CA SER A 523 5.90 6.29 6.85
C SER A 523 6.82 6.31 8.05
N ASP A 524 7.97 6.98 7.93
CA ASP A 524 8.83 7.32 9.07
C ASP A 524 8.17 8.39 9.96
N ASP A 525 7.14 9.09 9.48
CA ASP A 525 6.30 9.94 10.32
C ASP A 525 5.27 9.10 11.06
N THR A 526 5.38 9.08 12.38
CA THR A 526 4.49 8.38 13.30
C THR A 526 3.51 9.33 14.02
N ASP A 527 3.51 10.63 13.67
CA ASP A 527 2.51 11.59 14.15
C ASP A 527 1.10 11.13 13.74
N PRO A 528 0.18 10.89 14.67
CA PRO A 528 -1.14 10.36 14.33
C PRO A 528 -1.94 11.27 13.41
N ILE A 529 -1.69 12.58 13.41
CA ILE A 529 -2.43 13.53 12.58
C ILE A 529 -1.96 13.49 11.12
N GLU A 530 -0.64 13.34 10.89
CA GLU A 530 -0.09 13.09 9.56
C GLU A 530 -0.51 11.69 9.05
N ARG A 531 -0.52 10.68 9.94
CA ARG A 531 -0.97 9.32 9.63
C ARG A 531 -2.43 9.24 9.20
N LEU A 532 -3.30 10.18 9.59
CA LEU A 532 -4.66 10.24 9.06
C LEU A 532 -4.68 10.45 7.54
N ASP A 533 -3.77 11.27 7.00
CA ASP A 533 -3.65 11.49 5.56
C ASP A 533 -2.91 10.33 4.88
N ILE A 534 -1.79 9.88 5.46
CA ILE A 534 -0.95 8.81 4.91
C ILE A 534 -1.71 7.47 4.86
N GLN A 535 -2.26 7.01 5.99
CA GLN A 535 -3.04 5.77 6.04
C GLN A 535 -4.39 5.92 5.32
N GLY A 536 -4.98 7.13 5.36
CA GLY A 536 -6.18 7.46 4.59
C GLY A 536 -5.96 7.30 3.09
N GLY A 537 -4.86 7.83 2.55
CA GLY A 537 -4.49 7.69 1.14
C GLY A 537 -4.20 6.24 0.75
N LEU A 538 -3.42 5.51 1.56
CA LEU A 538 -3.15 4.09 1.33
C LEU A 538 -4.43 3.24 1.31
N SER A 539 -5.41 3.60 2.16
CA SER A 539 -6.67 2.84 2.30
C SER A 539 -7.55 2.80 1.06
N TYR A 540 -7.27 3.61 0.02
CA TYR A 540 -7.99 3.51 -1.25
C TYR A 540 -7.67 2.22 -2.00
N LEU A 541 -6.44 1.70 -1.86
CA LEU A 541 -5.90 0.61 -2.67
C LEU A 541 -5.38 -0.58 -1.87
N TYR A 542 -5.02 -0.38 -0.58
CA TYR A 542 -4.34 -1.39 0.23
C TYR A 542 -5.10 -1.65 1.54
N PRO A 543 -5.19 -2.92 2.00
CA PRO A 543 -5.88 -3.28 3.24
C PRO A 543 -5.05 -2.95 4.48
N GLN A 544 -5.73 -2.75 5.61
CA GLN A 544 -5.15 -2.41 6.90
C GLN A 544 -4.18 -3.47 7.44
N SER A 545 -4.33 -4.72 7.03
CA SER A 545 -3.40 -5.83 7.34
C SER A 545 -1.98 -5.58 6.84
N THR A 546 -1.80 -4.65 5.89
CA THR A 546 -0.51 -4.31 5.29
C THR A 546 0.14 -3.07 5.90
N PHE A 547 -0.54 -2.33 6.80
CA PHE A 547 -0.08 -1.07 7.34
C PHE A 547 0.72 -1.25 8.63
N GLY A 548 2.03 -1.03 8.61
CA GLY A 548 2.82 -0.83 9.83
C GLY A 548 2.42 0.51 10.49
N ALA A 549 1.89 0.47 11.72
CA ALA A 549 1.36 1.64 12.43
C ALA A 549 1.80 1.63 13.89
N HIS A 550 2.65 2.60 14.28
CA HIS A 550 3.24 2.63 15.60
C HIS A 550 2.80 3.85 16.42
N VAL A 551 2.68 3.62 17.72
CA VAL A 551 2.56 4.66 18.75
C VAL A 551 3.95 5.14 19.12
N SER A 552 4.23 6.42 18.90
CA SER A 552 5.52 7.07 19.17
C SER A 552 5.51 8.01 20.38
N ALA A 553 6.63 8.70 20.59
CA ALA A 553 6.84 9.64 21.70
C ALA A 553 5.97 10.90 21.57
N ASP A 554 5.88 11.67 22.68
CA ASP A 554 5.26 12.98 22.79
C ASP A 554 6.22 13.93 23.54
N PRO A 555 6.59 15.10 22.97
CA PRO A 555 6.25 15.61 21.65
C PRO A 555 6.80 14.74 20.52
N HIS A 556 6.15 14.77 19.35
CA HIS A 556 6.60 14.04 18.18
C HIS A 556 7.91 14.62 17.62
N ALA A 557 8.85 13.75 17.24
CA ALA A 557 10.22 14.17 16.88
C ALA A 557 10.30 15.05 15.61
N GLN A 558 9.42 14.85 14.64
CA GLN A 558 9.45 15.55 13.34
C GLN A 558 8.55 16.80 13.34
N THR A 559 7.37 16.72 13.95
CA THR A 559 6.38 17.80 13.93
C THR A 559 6.42 18.69 15.19
N LEU A 560 7.08 18.25 16.26
CA LEU A 560 7.06 18.86 17.60
C LEU A 560 5.65 18.96 18.19
N ARG A 561 4.68 18.24 17.62
CA ARG A 561 3.28 18.24 18.03
C ARG A 561 3.10 17.43 19.31
N HIS A 562 2.26 17.95 20.20
CA HIS A 562 1.75 17.22 21.35
C HIS A 562 0.42 16.58 21.01
N THR A 563 0.33 15.26 21.13
CA THR A 563 -0.90 14.53 20.84
C THR A 563 -1.30 13.60 21.99
N PRO A 564 -2.61 13.45 22.26
CA PRO A 564 -3.06 12.51 23.28
C PRO A 564 -2.59 11.08 23.01
N LEU A 565 -2.14 10.38 24.05
CA LEU A 565 -1.74 8.96 23.92
C LEU A 565 -2.88 8.09 23.38
N ALA A 566 -4.13 8.44 23.69
CA ALA A 566 -5.31 7.77 23.12
C ALA A 566 -5.37 7.93 21.59
N THR A 567 -5.16 9.15 21.07
CA THR A 567 -5.22 9.37 19.60
C THR A 567 -4.08 8.67 18.87
N ARG A 568 -2.87 8.67 19.44
CA ARG A 568 -1.73 7.89 18.87
C ARG A 568 -2.10 6.42 18.69
N ALA A 569 -2.76 5.82 19.69
CA ALA A 569 -3.23 4.44 19.61
C ALA A 569 -4.44 4.28 18.69
N ASN A 570 -5.45 5.16 18.78
CA ASN A 570 -6.69 5.07 18.02
C ASN A 570 -6.44 5.10 16.49
N VAL A 571 -5.49 5.89 16.02
CA VAL A 571 -5.06 5.92 14.61
C VAL A 571 -4.28 4.64 14.27
N SER A 572 -3.35 4.21 15.14
CA SER A 572 -2.53 3.02 14.92
C SER A 572 -3.33 1.72 14.93
N TYR A 573 -4.52 1.68 15.58
CA TYR A 573 -5.40 0.50 15.55
C TYR A 573 -5.87 0.12 14.14
N PHE A 574 -6.01 1.10 13.24
CA PHE A 574 -6.38 0.85 11.84
C PHE A 574 -5.16 0.42 10.99
N GLY A 575 -4.35 -0.46 11.56
CA GLY A 575 -3.17 -1.08 10.97
C GLY A 575 -2.61 -2.19 11.87
N CYS A 576 -1.35 -2.54 11.66
CA CYS A 576 -0.59 -3.48 12.48
C CYS A 576 0.06 -2.69 13.62
N LEU A 577 -0.54 -2.77 14.81
CA LEU A 577 -0.13 -1.97 15.97
C LEU A 577 1.30 -2.30 16.43
N GLY A 578 2.10 -1.27 16.62
CA GLY A 578 3.37 -1.32 17.32
C GLY A 578 3.60 -0.14 18.24
N TYR A 579 4.66 -0.22 19.02
CA TYR A 579 5.15 0.86 19.88
C TYR A 579 6.61 1.15 19.55
N GLU A 580 6.93 2.43 19.39
CA GLU A 580 8.28 2.89 19.01
C GLU A 580 8.59 4.18 19.78
N LEU A 581 9.01 4.02 21.03
CA LEU A 581 9.34 5.11 21.97
C LEU A 581 10.21 4.59 23.11
N ASP A 582 10.84 5.46 23.89
CA ASP A 582 11.59 5.04 25.08
C ASP A 582 10.65 4.65 26.23
N LEU A 583 10.44 3.36 26.41
CA LEU A 583 9.58 2.78 27.45
C LEU A 583 10.01 3.13 28.87
N LYS A 584 11.24 3.60 29.08
CA LYS A 584 11.73 4.00 30.43
C LYS A 584 11.12 5.30 30.89
N HIS A 585 10.68 6.15 29.97
CA HIS A 585 10.15 7.47 30.25
C HIS A 585 8.64 7.51 30.44
N LEU A 586 7.93 6.41 30.20
CA LEU A 586 6.49 6.31 30.41
C LEU A 586 6.12 6.54 31.89
N LEU A 587 5.12 7.38 32.09
CA LEU A 587 4.54 7.64 33.40
C LEU A 587 3.68 6.44 33.85
N PRO A 588 3.49 6.22 35.16
CA PRO A 588 2.62 5.16 35.66
C PRO A 588 1.18 5.19 35.09
N VAL A 589 0.63 6.37 34.81
CA VAL A 589 -0.67 6.50 34.15
C VAL A 589 -0.61 6.05 32.70
N GLU A 590 0.44 6.38 31.99
CA GLU A 590 0.66 5.99 30.58
C GLU A 590 0.89 4.49 30.44
N ILE A 591 1.64 3.87 31.35
CA ILE A 591 1.82 2.40 31.41
C ILE A 591 0.46 1.71 31.50
N ARG A 592 -0.46 2.19 32.37
CA ARG A 592 -1.81 1.62 32.47
C ARG A 592 -2.61 1.79 31.17
N GLN A 593 -2.49 2.95 30.53
CA GLN A 593 -3.15 3.22 29.25
C GLN A 593 -2.62 2.30 28.14
N VAL A 594 -1.30 2.16 28.00
CA VAL A 594 -0.70 1.27 26.99
C VAL A 594 -1.12 -0.18 27.22
N LYS A 595 -1.14 -0.68 28.47
CA LYS A 595 -1.65 -2.02 28.78
C LYS A 595 -3.12 -2.21 28.36
N ALA A 596 -3.96 -1.22 28.58
CA ALA A 596 -5.35 -1.25 28.14
C ALA A 596 -5.45 -1.21 26.61
N GLN A 597 -4.63 -0.39 25.94
CA GLN A 597 -4.55 -0.27 24.47
C GLN A 597 -4.13 -1.59 23.82
N THR A 598 -3.08 -2.24 24.31
CA THR A 598 -2.63 -3.54 23.78
C THR A 598 -3.65 -4.64 24.00
N ALA A 599 -4.31 -4.67 25.17
CA ALA A 599 -5.37 -5.63 25.45
C ALA A 599 -6.57 -5.43 24.53
N PHE A 600 -7.03 -4.19 24.35
CA PHE A 600 -8.11 -3.83 23.42
C PHE A 600 -7.78 -4.23 21.99
N TYR A 601 -6.59 -3.86 21.48
CA TYR A 601 -6.19 -4.22 20.13
C TYR A 601 -6.13 -5.74 19.93
N LYS A 602 -5.57 -6.49 20.86
CA LYS A 602 -5.52 -7.97 20.77
C LYS A 602 -6.91 -8.61 20.71
N GLN A 603 -7.89 -8.04 21.42
CA GLN A 603 -9.27 -8.50 21.37
C GLN A 603 -9.90 -8.29 19.99
N TYR A 604 -9.61 -7.17 19.34
CA TYR A 604 -10.27 -6.74 18.10
C TYR A 604 -9.33 -6.71 16.87
N ARG A 605 -8.09 -7.21 16.96
CA ARG A 605 -7.12 -7.05 15.86
C ARG A 605 -7.53 -7.71 14.55
N GLU A 606 -8.30 -8.79 14.58
CA GLU A 606 -8.85 -9.39 13.35
C GLU A 606 -9.82 -8.45 12.66
N VAL A 607 -10.66 -7.74 13.44
CA VAL A 607 -11.55 -6.73 12.90
C VAL A 607 -10.73 -5.60 12.29
N PHE A 608 -9.74 -5.06 13.01
CA PHE A 608 -8.90 -3.96 12.51
C PHE A 608 -8.11 -4.33 11.28
N GLN A 609 -7.50 -5.52 11.22
CA GLN A 609 -6.60 -5.92 10.13
C GLN A 609 -7.34 -6.47 8.91
N TYR A 610 -8.44 -7.21 9.09
CA TYR A 610 -9.10 -7.98 8.03
C TYR A 610 -10.56 -7.62 7.80
N GLY A 611 -11.12 -6.73 8.60
CA GLY A 611 -12.50 -6.28 8.43
C GLY A 611 -12.70 -5.47 7.15
N THR A 612 -13.96 -5.33 6.74
CA THR A 612 -14.36 -4.42 5.67
C THR A 612 -14.16 -2.99 6.10
N PHE A 613 -13.16 -2.34 5.55
CA PHE A 613 -12.81 -0.96 5.84
C PHE A 613 -13.65 0.02 5.01
N ARG A 614 -14.05 1.14 5.65
CA ARG A 614 -14.72 2.27 4.99
C ARG A 614 -14.16 3.59 5.53
N ARG A 615 -13.94 4.54 4.67
CA ARG A 615 -13.77 5.95 5.04
C ARG A 615 -15.14 6.55 5.30
N THR A 616 -15.23 7.39 6.31
CA THR A 616 -16.45 8.12 6.68
C THR A 616 -16.18 9.62 6.74
N GLU A 617 -17.20 10.43 6.87
CA GLU A 617 -17.06 11.88 6.99
C GLU A 617 -16.17 12.31 8.19
N THR A 618 -16.20 11.54 9.27
CA THR A 618 -15.51 11.88 10.54
C THR A 618 -14.29 11.02 10.82
N GLY A 619 -13.99 10.04 9.97
CA GLY A 619 -12.87 9.13 10.20
C GLY A 619 -12.98 7.81 9.47
N TRP A 620 -12.83 6.71 10.20
CA TRP A 620 -12.74 5.37 9.63
C TRP A 620 -13.64 4.37 10.34
N GLN A 621 -14.11 3.38 9.60
CA GLN A 621 -14.90 2.28 10.11
C GLN A 621 -14.31 0.96 9.60
N VAL A 622 -14.35 -0.09 10.41
CA VAL A 622 -13.99 -1.45 10.01
C VAL A 622 -14.96 -2.45 10.62
N SER A 623 -15.45 -3.41 9.82
CA SER A 623 -16.49 -4.35 10.22
C SER A 623 -16.10 -5.79 9.92
N HIS A 624 -16.26 -6.70 10.90
CA HIS A 624 -16.01 -8.13 10.75
C HIS A 624 -16.81 -8.93 11.78
N GLY A 625 -17.44 -10.04 11.36
CA GLY A 625 -18.07 -11.00 12.28
C GLY A 625 -19.15 -10.40 13.21
N GLY A 626 -19.94 -9.44 12.74
CA GLY A 626 -20.99 -8.78 13.55
C GLY A 626 -20.48 -7.67 14.46
N ILE A 627 -19.18 -7.37 14.42
CA ILE A 627 -18.53 -6.29 15.16
C ILE A 627 -18.11 -5.20 14.18
N THR A 628 -18.41 -3.95 14.53
CA THR A 628 -17.92 -2.77 13.82
C THR A 628 -17.20 -1.85 14.79
N LEU A 629 -16.01 -1.39 14.41
CA LEU A 629 -15.22 -0.42 15.12
C LEU A 629 -15.18 0.87 14.31
N ALA A 630 -15.59 1.99 14.90
CA ALA A 630 -15.62 3.28 14.24
C ALA A 630 -14.74 4.29 14.97
N GLY A 631 -13.78 4.89 14.28
CA GLY A 631 -12.93 5.95 14.76
C GLY A 631 -13.44 7.32 14.31
N VAL A 632 -13.51 8.26 15.24
CA VAL A 632 -13.80 9.68 15.00
C VAL A 632 -12.56 10.47 15.38
N PHE A 633 -12.04 11.30 14.47
CA PHE A 633 -10.77 11.99 14.65
C PHE A 633 -10.93 13.51 14.48
N HIS A 634 -10.33 14.26 15.39
CA HIS A 634 -10.34 15.72 15.38
C HIS A 634 -8.92 16.25 15.11
N ARG A 635 -8.78 17.17 14.16
CA ARG A 635 -7.51 17.88 13.95
C ARG A 635 -7.42 19.08 14.90
N LEU A 636 -8.39 19.99 14.84
CA LEU A 636 -8.47 21.15 15.71
C LEU A 636 -9.87 21.27 16.30
N VAL A 637 -9.98 21.71 17.53
CA VAL A 637 -11.25 22.01 18.17
C VAL A 637 -11.56 23.50 18.03
N HIS A 638 -12.76 23.80 17.57
CA HIS A 638 -13.26 25.16 17.46
C HIS A 638 -14.08 25.55 18.70
N ALA A 639 -14.03 26.84 19.07
CA ALA A 639 -14.90 27.38 20.11
C ALA A 639 -16.39 27.23 19.71
N ALA A 640 -17.25 26.90 20.68
CA ALA A 640 -18.66 26.59 20.44
C ALA A 640 -18.88 25.55 19.33
N PRO A 641 -18.33 24.32 19.44
CA PRO A 641 -18.45 23.29 18.43
C PRO A 641 -19.91 22.91 18.21
N GLY A 642 -20.23 22.52 16.98
CA GLY A 642 -21.54 21.99 16.60
C GLY A 642 -21.86 20.64 17.26
N TYR A 643 -23.03 20.10 16.99
CA TYR A 643 -23.34 18.72 17.31
C TYR A 643 -22.67 17.81 16.29
N GLU A 644 -22.19 16.67 16.75
CA GLU A 644 -21.57 15.66 15.89
C GLU A 644 -22.45 14.42 15.81
N GLN A 645 -22.39 13.77 14.67
CA GLN A 645 -23.09 12.52 14.39
C GLN A 645 -22.12 11.41 14.08
N LEU A 646 -22.40 10.21 14.57
CA LEU A 646 -21.76 8.98 14.12
C LEU A 646 -22.70 8.27 13.12
N ARG A 647 -22.24 8.07 11.91
CA ARG A 647 -22.90 7.23 10.90
C ARG A 647 -22.10 5.97 10.71
N VAL A 648 -22.79 4.83 10.76
CA VAL A 648 -22.18 3.50 10.59
C VAL A 648 -22.86 2.80 9.44
N GLN A 649 -22.10 2.34 8.46
CA GLN A 649 -22.63 1.78 7.23
C GLN A 649 -22.43 0.27 7.14
N GLY A 650 -23.24 -0.38 6.29
CA GLY A 650 -23.14 -1.80 6.01
C GLY A 650 -23.62 -2.70 7.12
N LEU A 651 -24.49 -2.20 7.98
CA LEU A 651 -25.18 -2.95 9.02
C LEU A 651 -26.50 -3.56 8.47
N ASN A 652 -26.95 -4.64 9.10
CA ASN A 652 -28.33 -5.09 8.86
C ASN A 652 -29.29 -4.10 9.55
N ARG A 653 -30.15 -3.48 8.79
CA ARG A 653 -31.04 -2.39 9.25
C ARG A 653 -32.02 -2.80 10.34
N GLU A 654 -32.48 -4.06 10.31
CA GLU A 654 -33.46 -4.59 11.25
C GLU A 654 -32.86 -5.11 12.57
N ASP A 655 -31.52 -5.38 12.58
CA ASP A 655 -30.87 -5.90 13.77
C ASP A 655 -30.65 -4.80 14.81
N LEU A 656 -30.57 -5.23 16.08
CA LEU A 656 -30.19 -4.37 17.19
C LEU A 656 -28.69 -4.49 17.47
N TYR A 657 -28.08 -3.34 17.72
CA TYR A 657 -26.64 -3.23 18.01
C TYR A 657 -26.43 -2.51 19.34
N SER A 658 -25.57 -3.05 20.17
CA SER A 658 -24.99 -2.30 21.29
C SER A 658 -23.91 -1.37 20.78
N VAL A 659 -23.92 -0.11 21.19
CA VAL A 659 -22.91 0.90 20.85
C VAL A 659 -22.28 1.38 22.13
N THR A 660 -20.95 1.29 22.22
CA THR A 660 -20.20 1.79 23.39
C THR A 660 -18.94 2.53 22.92
N SER A 661 -18.74 3.78 23.39
CA SER A 661 -17.48 4.46 23.15
C SER A 661 -16.39 3.92 24.09
N LEU A 662 -15.15 3.79 23.56
CA LEU A 662 -14.00 3.33 24.34
C LEU A 662 -13.68 4.34 25.46
N GLU A 663 -13.57 3.86 26.70
CA GLU A 663 -13.20 4.71 27.84
C GLU A 663 -11.77 5.24 27.65
N GLN A 664 -11.60 6.56 27.80
CA GLN A 664 -10.31 7.23 27.68
C GLN A 664 -9.99 7.99 28.97
N ALA A 665 -8.71 8.03 29.32
CA ALA A 665 -8.21 8.72 30.48
C ALA A 665 -7.72 10.12 30.10
N LEU A 666 -8.28 11.16 30.74
CA LEU A 666 -7.86 12.54 30.57
C LEU A 666 -6.79 12.90 31.61
N ARG A 667 -5.71 13.52 31.16
CA ARG A 667 -4.70 14.02 32.09
C ARG A 667 -5.22 15.26 32.83
N VAL A 668 -5.05 15.30 34.16
CA VAL A 668 -5.47 16.42 34.99
C VAL A 668 -4.74 17.70 34.59
N GLY A 669 -3.47 17.59 34.21
CA GLY A 669 -2.62 18.71 33.81
C GLY A 669 -3.08 19.45 32.54
N GLN A 670 -3.85 18.80 31.66
CA GLN A 670 -4.36 19.44 30.42
C GLN A 670 -5.29 20.64 30.70
N PHE A 671 -5.91 20.69 31.87
CA PHE A 671 -6.79 21.82 32.27
C PHE A 671 -6.01 23.05 32.69
N GLY A 672 -4.71 22.94 32.99
CA GLY A 672 -3.87 24.07 33.37
C GLY A 672 -4.48 24.93 34.50
N GLY A 673 -4.59 26.24 34.26
CA GLY A 673 -5.21 27.18 35.21
C GLY A 673 -6.71 27.01 35.41
N LEU A 674 -7.39 26.25 34.57
CA LEU A 674 -8.82 25.92 34.70
C LEU A 674 -9.07 24.77 35.68
N LEU A 675 -8.02 24.14 36.20
CA LEU A 675 -8.13 22.98 37.09
C LEU A 675 -9.06 23.24 38.28
N LYS A 676 -9.09 24.47 38.82
CA LYS A 676 -10.00 24.88 39.90
C LYS A 676 -11.49 24.76 39.56
N HIS A 677 -11.83 24.71 38.26
CA HIS A 677 -13.20 24.47 37.78
C HIS A 677 -13.53 22.99 37.57
N VAL A 678 -12.49 22.16 37.58
CA VAL A 678 -12.60 20.70 37.40
C VAL A 678 -12.58 19.98 38.73
N VAL A 679 -11.65 20.41 39.60
CA VAL A 679 -11.49 19.88 40.97
C VAL A 679 -11.62 21.07 41.91
N PRO A 680 -12.47 21.00 42.96
CA PRO A 680 -12.73 22.16 43.85
C PRO A 680 -11.56 22.41 44.81
N VAL A 681 -10.36 22.41 44.30
CA VAL A 681 -9.11 22.66 45.03
C VAL A 681 -8.28 23.70 44.27
N ASN A 682 -7.85 24.72 44.95
CA ASN A 682 -6.97 25.73 44.37
C ASN A 682 -5.54 25.19 44.30
N VAL A 683 -5.18 24.63 43.14
CA VAL A 683 -3.86 24.05 42.87
C VAL A 683 -3.12 24.95 41.89
N ASP A 684 -1.86 25.27 42.19
CA ASP A 684 -0.97 25.95 41.24
C ASP A 684 -0.76 25.04 40.01
N PRO A 685 -1.15 25.46 38.78
CA PRO A 685 -1.00 24.67 37.56
C PRO A 685 0.46 24.32 37.22
N ASN A 686 1.43 25.08 37.77
CA ASN A 686 2.85 24.82 37.61
C ASN A 686 3.47 24.17 38.87
N GLY A 687 2.67 23.91 39.91
CA GLY A 687 3.11 23.40 41.20
C GLY A 687 3.50 21.91 41.19
N ALA A 688 4.32 21.53 42.17
CA ALA A 688 4.75 20.15 42.35
C ALA A 688 3.57 19.20 42.63
N LEU A 689 2.54 19.65 43.30
CA LEU A 689 1.35 18.84 43.63
C LEU A 689 0.61 18.44 42.37
N LEU A 690 0.40 19.36 41.41
CA LEU A 690 -0.24 19.03 40.15
C LEU A 690 0.62 18.06 39.31
N ARG A 691 1.93 18.26 39.23
CA ARG A 691 2.83 17.36 38.56
C ARG A 691 2.81 15.92 39.10
N ILE A 692 2.67 15.77 40.44
CA ILE A 692 2.54 14.46 41.09
C ILE A 692 1.16 13.85 40.77
N ALA A 693 0.10 14.65 40.85
CA ALA A 693 -1.26 14.20 40.54
C ALA A 693 -1.37 13.74 39.08
N ASP A 694 -0.86 14.53 38.13
CA ASP A 694 -0.91 14.26 36.70
C ASP A 694 -0.14 12.97 36.30
N ARG A 695 0.85 12.56 37.08
CA ARG A 695 1.59 11.31 36.90
C ARG A 695 0.81 10.06 37.32
N ARG A 696 -0.17 10.19 38.21
CA ARG A 696 -0.82 9.06 38.90
C ARG A 696 -2.31 8.98 38.68
N PHE A 697 -2.96 10.09 38.45
CA PHE A 697 -4.41 10.22 38.36
C PHE A 697 -4.83 10.67 36.95
N SER A 698 -6.01 10.23 36.55
CA SER A 698 -6.68 10.68 35.33
C SER A 698 -8.16 10.91 35.63
N LEU A 699 -8.78 11.80 34.86
CA LEU A 699 -10.22 11.98 34.80
C LEU A 699 -10.80 11.13 33.70
N LYS A 700 -12.06 10.82 33.78
CA LYS A 700 -12.77 10.05 32.71
C LYS A 700 -13.26 11.00 31.63
N ASN A 701 -13.14 10.58 30.36
CA ASN A 701 -13.90 11.16 29.27
C ASN A 701 -15.33 10.62 29.27
N GLY A 702 -16.29 11.34 28.70
CA GLY A 702 -17.67 10.87 28.61
C GLY A 702 -17.75 9.56 27.82
N VAL A 703 -18.39 8.54 28.42
CA VAL A 703 -18.65 7.26 27.74
C VAL A 703 -20.11 7.20 27.34
N GLN A 704 -20.34 6.96 26.06
CA GLN A 704 -21.68 6.81 25.49
C GLN A 704 -22.01 5.34 25.30
N THR A 705 -23.14 4.90 25.87
CA THR A 705 -23.65 3.53 25.71
C THR A 705 -25.12 3.58 25.33
N MET A 706 -25.51 2.83 24.27
CA MET A 706 -26.91 2.75 23.82
C MET A 706 -27.14 1.46 23.03
N THR A 707 -28.40 1.08 22.88
CA THR A 707 -28.80 -0.03 21.99
C THR A 707 -29.75 0.54 20.92
N LEU A 708 -29.42 0.31 19.65
CA LEU A 708 -30.08 0.93 18.51
C LEU A 708 -30.23 -0.06 17.34
N SER A 709 -31.18 0.18 16.45
CA SER A 709 -31.27 -0.55 15.19
C SER A 709 -30.16 -0.13 14.21
N GLY A 710 -29.82 -1.02 13.30
CA GLY A 710 -28.92 -0.69 12.19
C GLY A 710 -29.41 0.50 11.37
N SER A 711 -30.73 0.62 11.14
CA SER A 711 -31.33 1.79 10.47
C SER A 711 -31.02 3.11 11.18
N ALA A 712 -31.06 3.15 12.52
CA ALA A 712 -30.73 4.34 13.30
C ALA A 712 -29.26 4.71 13.15
N LEU A 713 -28.36 3.72 13.18
CA LEU A 713 -26.91 3.91 13.03
C LEU A 713 -26.54 4.40 11.62
N GLU A 714 -27.19 3.87 10.57
CA GLU A 714 -27.01 4.36 9.20
C GLU A 714 -27.57 5.77 8.98
N SER A 715 -28.63 6.14 9.70
CA SER A 715 -29.21 7.49 9.64
C SER A 715 -28.33 8.55 10.32
N GLY A 716 -27.48 8.14 11.26
CA GLY A 716 -26.60 9.00 12.03
C GLY A 716 -27.17 9.32 13.41
N ILE A 717 -26.46 8.88 14.45
CA ILE A 717 -26.80 9.10 15.84
C ILE A 717 -26.03 10.28 16.42
N MET A 718 -26.67 11.05 17.34
CA MET A 718 -25.99 12.14 18.02
C MET A 718 -24.98 11.63 19.04
N LEU A 719 -23.78 12.14 18.97
CA LEU A 719 -22.74 11.89 19.97
C LEU A 719 -22.93 12.79 21.19
N LEU A 720 -22.41 12.36 22.34
CA LEU A 720 -22.29 13.22 23.51
C LEU A 720 -21.65 14.55 23.14
N PRO A 721 -22.09 15.66 23.74
CA PRO A 721 -21.60 16.98 23.38
C PRO A 721 -20.08 17.10 23.65
N LEU A 722 -19.38 17.79 22.76
CA LEU A 722 -18.02 18.23 23.03
C LEU A 722 -17.98 19.23 24.18
N PHE A 723 -16.87 19.23 24.93
CA PHE A 723 -16.59 20.18 26.00
C PHE A 723 -16.78 21.62 25.51
N ARG A 724 -17.57 22.38 26.31
CA ARG A 724 -17.82 23.80 26.06
C ARG A 724 -17.68 24.54 27.39
N GLY A 725 -16.82 25.54 27.45
CA GLY A 725 -16.69 26.42 28.60
C GLY A 725 -15.64 25.99 29.63
N THR A 726 -15.90 26.07 30.90
CA THR A 726 -14.90 26.00 31.98
C THR A 726 -15.13 24.89 33.02
N GLY A 727 -16.21 24.12 32.91
CA GLY A 727 -16.53 23.05 33.87
C GLY A 727 -16.27 21.66 33.27
N TYR A 728 -15.79 20.73 34.10
CA TYR A 728 -15.69 19.31 33.74
C TYR A 728 -16.98 18.58 34.10
N ARG A 729 -17.42 17.70 33.17
CA ARG A 729 -18.56 16.81 33.37
C ARG A 729 -18.26 15.46 32.71
N GLU A 730 -18.67 14.38 33.37
CA GLU A 730 -18.47 13.01 32.83
C GLU A 730 -19.42 12.63 31.65
N ASP A 731 -20.45 13.49 31.40
CA ASP A 731 -21.38 13.34 30.29
C ASP A 731 -21.00 14.15 29.03
N GLN A 732 -19.76 14.60 28.95
CA GLN A 732 -19.20 15.34 27.81
C GLN A 732 -17.92 14.68 27.29
N ARG A 733 -17.70 14.84 26.00
CA ARG A 733 -16.42 14.44 25.37
C ARG A 733 -15.42 15.59 25.49
N THR A 734 -14.41 15.40 26.33
CA THR A 734 -13.36 16.39 26.56
C THR A 734 -12.11 15.98 25.79
N LEU A 735 -12.10 16.20 24.47
CA LEU A 735 -11.06 15.71 23.57
C LEU A 735 -9.89 16.68 23.42
N GLY A 736 -10.15 17.98 23.23
CA GLY A 736 -9.13 18.97 22.87
C GLY A 736 -8.64 18.81 21.42
N ASP A 737 -7.65 19.62 21.04
CA ASP A 737 -6.99 19.47 19.74
C ASP A 737 -6.37 18.08 19.60
N PHE A 738 -6.46 17.52 18.39
CA PHE A 738 -5.96 16.19 18.06
C PHE A 738 -6.62 15.05 18.86
N GLY A 739 -7.82 15.29 19.41
CA GLY A 739 -8.57 14.27 20.13
C GLY A 739 -9.22 13.25 19.20
N SER A 740 -9.62 12.11 19.75
CA SER A 740 -10.31 11.06 18.98
C SER A 740 -11.14 10.16 19.87
N ASP A 741 -12.13 9.48 19.29
CA ASP A 741 -12.94 8.46 19.94
C ASP A 741 -12.97 7.18 19.11
N ILE A 742 -13.08 6.02 19.77
CA ILE A 742 -13.42 4.74 19.17
C ILE A 742 -14.78 4.28 19.69
N PHE A 743 -15.65 3.88 18.78
CA PHE A 743 -16.95 3.29 19.09
C PHE A 743 -16.91 1.81 18.73
N ILE A 744 -17.38 0.97 19.66
CA ILE A 744 -17.53 -0.47 19.51
C ILE A 744 -19.01 -0.71 19.28
N ILE A 745 -19.36 -1.29 18.14
CA ILE A 745 -20.73 -1.59 17.72
C ILE A 745 -20.83 -3.11 17.54
N GLU A 746 -21.64 -3.77 18.36
CA GLU A 746 -21.78 -5.22 18.38
C GLU A 746 -23.23 -5.62 18.15
N ASN A 747 -23.45 -6.59 17.24
CA ASN A 747 -24.78 -7.13 17.00
C ASN A 747 -25.27 -7.85 18.26
N CYS A 748 -26.45 -7.46 18.77
CA CYS A 748 -27.08 -8.08 19.96
C CYS A 748 -27.61 -9.50 19.69
N ASN A 749 -27.81 -9.88 18.42
CA ASN A 749 -28.31 -11.19 17.99
C ASN A 749 -27.27 -11.90 17.09
N PRO A 750 -26.16 -12.42 17.62
CA PRO A 750 -25.05 -12.95 16.80
C PRO A 750 -25.37 -14.26 16.03
N GLY A 751 -26.63 -14.68 15.95
CA GLY A 751 -27.08 -15.90 15.25
C GLY A 751 -27.76 -15.67 13.88
N SER A 752 -27.79 -14.47 13.35
CA SER A 752 -28.46 -14.12 12.08
C SER A 752 -27.51 -13.90 10.87
N PHE A 753 -26.34 -14.50 10.89
CA PHE A 753 -25.40 -14.46 9.77
C PHE A 753 -25.39 -15.73 8.94
#